data_73ff1cc222a161638234635fc8790ed8
#
_entry.id   73ff1cc222a161638234635fc8790ed8
#
_cell.length_a   1.000
_cell.length_b   1.000
_cell.length_c   1.000
_cell.angle_alpha   90.00
_cell.angle_beta   90.00
_cell.angle_gamma   90.00
#
_symmetry.space_group_name_H-M   'P 1'
#
loop_
_entity.id
_entity.type
_entity.pdbx_description
1 polymer ?
#
loop_
_entity_poly.entity_id
_entity_poly.type
_entity_poly.pdbx_seq_one_letter_code
_entity_poly.pdbx_strand_id
1 'polypeptide(L)'
;ITPVEGTPFPTSTASPPIDEQPLLSFFNFDRLNYNNDPQISGDGFFDFVPEITVVQQTGKIIFTKVEPFGEFLFESLRLDFSEDYDGDQNSLDDYNPNQKKYVYHTLYNSTKTAAEQAAEKNKFLAKGKYKSSSGGGIPIGAYNVPRGSVTVTAGGRVLVEGVDYTVNYQLGTVQILDAGLQASNIPINVSVENNALFGQQTKRFSGINVEHQFSDDFIVSGTLLNLHERPLTQKANFGTEPINNTMVGFDGNFSREIPLLTRLINKLPNIETEVPSNFSLRGEFAYLLPGAPKGNNFNGEATSYIDDFEGTQNVIDLLAPQSWSISSRPKDLGNIYFEGDEDNNGIQNGFDRALLNWYSIDPIFYSSQRPAEISNEDLSNLYSRRIFIDEIFPQIDLVQGQTTVINSLDLNYYPNLRGPYNMDPSVSDGIIDDVNDSWAGITRLINTTDFEQSNVEYLEFWLMDPFLEDDDNTGGKLTFNLGNISEDIIKDGRKQYENGLPEDGDISLLPTTSWGTVVPQNQSLVYAFSSVGDARINQDVGIDGYDDSEEAAIFTAFSDLSDPANDNYNYFLNKSGNIFERYMDYNGLDGNSPETISNNDRGSSTYPDVEDINRDNTMNTIDSYFEYELEISPNSLSNLNNPYIIDRKEKNVNLPNGSSELVRWYQFRIPVNEPAGTVGGISDFRSIRFMRMYLTEFTQNTIFRFGTLELVRSDWRKYQLS
;
A
#
# COMPACT_ATOMS: atom_id res chain seq x y z
N ILE A 1 -42.08 3.45 10.58
CA ILE A 1 -41.16 4.18 11.50
C ILE A 1 -41.58 3.83 12.91
N THR A 2 -40.65 3.49 13.77
CA THR A 2 -40.88 3.14 15.16
C THR A 2 -39.84 3.83 16.05
N PRO A 3 -40.16 4.10 17.34
CA PRO A 3 -39.14 4.50 18.30
C PRO A 3 -38.05 3.43 18.44
N VAL A 4 -36.82 3.83 18.75
CA VAL A 4 -35.77 2.92 19.16
C VAL A 4 -36.18 2.23 20.46
N GLU A 5 -35.88 0.95 20.63
CA GLU A 5 -36.24 0.18 21.82
C GLU A 5 -35.84 0.90 23.13
N GLY A 6 -36.73 0.94 24.09
CA GLY A 6 -36.57 1.69 25.35
C GLY A 6 -36.78 3.21 25.26
N THR A 7 -37.10 3.75 24.08
CA THR A 7 -37.44 5.16 23.90
C THR A 7 -38.96 5.33 24.13
N PRO A 8 -39.41 6.18 25.09
CA PRO A 8 -40.83 6.48 25.23
C PRO A 8 -41.36 7.19 23.97
N PHE A 9 -42.64 6.99 23.70
CA PHE A 9 -43.32 7.75 22.64
C PHE A 9 -43.36 9.23 23.02
N PRO A 10 -43.08 10.17 22.08
CA PRO A 10 -43.16 11.58 22.38
C PRO A 10 -44.66 11.98 22.58
N THR A 11 -44.96 12.56 23.70
CA THR A 11 -46.31 13.13 23.98
C THR A 11 -46.36 14.53 23.42
N SER A 12 -47.51 14.93 22.90
CA SER A 12 -47.69 16.28 22.33
C SER A 12 -49.12 16.78 22.46
N THR A 13 -49.31 18.08 22.28
CA THR A 13 -50.60 18.74 22.15
C THR A 13 -51.06 18.89 20.71
N ALA A 14 -50.30 18.34 19.74
CA ALA A 14 -50.71 18.34 18.36
C ALA A 14 -52.07 17.66 18.14
N SER A 15 -52.75 17.99 17.06
CA SER A 15 -54.07 17.40 16.74
C SER A 15 -53.96 16.65 15.39
N PRO A 16 -54.00 15.32 15.35
CA PRO A 16 -54.02 14.39 16.48
C PRO A 16 -52.66 14.36 17.20
N PRO A 17 -52.62 14.00 18.52
CA PRO A 17 -51.36 13.84 19.28
C PRO A 17 -50.40 12.83 18.66
N ILE A 18 -49.09 13.01 18.84
CA ILE A 18 -48.09 12.13 18.24
C ILE A 18 -48.18 10.71 18.80
N ASP A 19 -48.48 10.57 20.07
CA ASP A 19 -48.67 9.31 20.78
C ASP A 19 -49.95 8.54 20.42
N GLU A 20 -50.91 9.20 19.78
CA GLU A 20 -52.17 8.62 19.34
C GLU A 20 -52.17 8.23 17.84
N GLN A 21 -51.12 8.50 17.10
CA GLN A 21 -51.04 8.18 15.66
C GLN A 21 -49.80 7.39 15.29
N PRO A 22 -49.83 6.54 14.24
CA PRO A 22 -48.63 5.90 13.73
C PRO A 22 -47.61 6.94 13.25
N LEU A 23 -46.32 6.74 13.60
CA LEU A 23 -45.26 7.65 13.12
C LEU A 23 -45.15 7.70 11.61
N LEU A 24 -45.61 6.69 10.90
CA LEU A 24 -45.67 6.70 9.42
C LEU A 24 -46.60 7.81 8.95
N SER A 25 -47.80 7.88 9.52
CA SER A 25 -48.80 8.94 9.20
C SER A 25 -48.34 10.31 9.73
N PHE A 26 -47.70 10.36 10.91
CA PHE A 26 -47.14 11.59 11.45
C PHE A 26 -46.09 12.24 10.54
N PHE A 27 -45.19 11.48 9.96
CA PHE A 27 -44.21 11.97 9.00
C PHE A 27 -44.73 12.03 7.55
N ASN A 28 -46.03 11.92 7.36
CA ASN A 28 -46.74 12.07 6.09
C ASN A 28 -46.34 11.03 5.02
N PHE A 29 -46.13 9.78 5.44
CA PHE A 29 -45.87 8.65 4.59
C PHE A 29 -47.00 7.64 4.47
N ASP A 30 -48.18 7.96 5.00
CA ASP A 30 -49.37 7.13 4.97
C ASP A 30 -50.61 8.06 4.95
N ARG A 31 -50.94 8.57 3.75
CA ARG A 31 -52.01 9.46 3.46
C ARG A 31 -52.86 9.00 2.29
N LEU A 32 -52.44 7.93 1.65
CA LEU A 32 -53.12 7.34 0.50
C LEU A 32 -53.67 5.97 0.92
N ASN A 33 -54.73 5.54 0.24
CA ASN A 33 -55.19 4.14 0.37
C ASN A 33 -54.48 3.25 -0.66
N TYR A 34 -54.79 1.97 -0.63
CA TYR A 34 -54.21 0.97 -1.57
C TYR A 34 -54.36 1.35 -3.05
N ASN A 35 -55.35 2.15 -3.40
CA ASN A 35 -55.60 2.63 -4.77
C ASN A 35 -54.92 3.96 -5.06
N ASN A 36 -54.09 4.47 -4.15
CA ASN A 36 -53.47 5.80 -4.20
C ASN A 36 -54.47 6.98 -4.14
N ASP A 37 -55.69 6.77 -3.57
CA ASP A 37 -56.59 7.86 -3.30
C ASP A 37 -56.33 8.45 -1.89
N PRO A 38 -56.48 9.78 -1.70
CA PRO A 38 -56.26 10.43 -0.42
C PRO A 38 -57.21 9.91 0.66
N GLN A 39 -56.64 9.53 1.80
CA GLN A 39 -57.34 9.02 2.98
C GLN A 39 -56.79 9.64 4.26
N ILE A 40 -57.64 10.25 5.08
CA ILE A 40 -57.19 11.02 6.26
C ILE A 40 -56.48 10.18 7.27
N SER A 41 -56.88 8.92 7.49
CA SER A 41 -56.29 8.01 8.48
C SER A 41 -55.15 7.12 7.94
N GLY A 42 -54.91 7.17 6.61
CA GLY A 42 -54.02 6.23 5.97
C GLY A 42 -54.54 4.79 5.95
N ASP A 43 -53.80 3.86 5.38
CA ASP A 43 -54.12 2.44 5.33
C ASP A 43 -53.08 1.56 6.10
N GLY A 44 -52.12 2.19 6.74
CA GLY A 44 -51.07 1.54 7.53
C GLY A 44 -49.86 1.14 6.70
N PHE A 45 -49.89 1.40 5.39
CA PHE A 45 -48.76 1.11 4.52
C PHE A 45 -48.02 2.38 4.12
N PHE A 46 -46.78 2.21 3.66
CA PHE A 46 -46.00 3.33 3.16
C PHE A 46 -46.47 3.75 1.77
N ASP A 47 -46.78 5.04 1.60
CA ASP A 47 -47.16 5.63 0.32
C ASP A 47 -45.94 5.66 -0.63
N PHE A 48 -45.87 4.69 -1.52
CA PHE A 48 -44.82 4.59 -2.51
C PHE A 48 -45.15 5.45 -3.73
N VAL A 49 -44.68 6.68 -3.71
CA VAL A 49 -44.86 7.61 -4.83
C VAL A 49 -43.50 7.98 -5.41
N PRO A 50 -43.18 7.49 -6.65
CA PRO A 50 -41.88 7.77 -7.26
C PRO A 50 -41.63 9.28 -7.34
N GLU A 51 -40.34 9.65 -7.06
CA GLU A 51 -39.83 11.02 -7.08
C GLU A 51 -40.47 11.98 -6.04
N ILE A 52 -41.44 11.52 -5.25
CA ILE A 52 -42.04 12.30 -4.16
C ILE A 52 -41.64 11.71 -2.79
N THR A 53 -41.93 10.42 -2.58
CA THR A 53 -41.57 9.74 -1.31
C THR A 53 -40.36 8.84 -1.47
N VAL A 54 -40.03 8.41 -2.69
CA VAL A 54 -38.91 7.52 -2.99
C VAL A 54 -38.21 7.91 -4.29
N VAL A 55 -36.89 8.03 -4.23
CA VAL A 55 -36.03 8.06 -5.42
C VAL A 55 -35.61 6.62 -5.73
N GLN A 56 -36.25 6.00 -6.71
CA GLN A 56 -36.04 4.59 -7.04
C GLN A 56 -34.63 4.27 -7.46
N GLN A 57 -33.98 5.17 -8.23
CA GLN A 57 -32.62 4.96 -8.76
C GLN A 57 -31.55 4.85 -7.67
N THR A 58 -31.74 5.55 -6.56
CA THR A 58 -30.76 5.61 -5.45
C THR A 58 -31.25 4.93 -4.17
N GLY A 59 -32.49 4.43 -4.17
CA GLY A 59 -33.10 3.80 -2.99
C GLY A 59 -33.30 4.76 -1.81
N LYS A 60 -33.45 6.06 -2.06
CA LYS A 60 -33.61 7.06 -1.00
C LYS A 60 -35.08 7.34 -0.75
N ILE A 61 -35.44 7.43 0.55
CA ILE A 61 -36.73 7.92 1.00
C ILE A 61 -36.63 9.43 1.18
N ILE A 62 -37.60 10.17 0.63
CA ILE A 62 -37.69 11.61 0.72
C ILE A 62 -38.77 11.96 1.75
N PHE A 63 -38.39 12.66 2.78
CA PHE A 63 -39.37 13.25 3.70
C PHE A 63 -40.04 14.45 3.03
N THR A 64 -41.37 14.50 3.08
CA THR A 64 -42.15 15.58 2.45
C THR A 64 -42.21 16.85 3.30
N LYS A 65 -41.57 16.82 4.47
CA LYS A 65 -41.46 17.99 5.36
C LYS A 65 -40.00 18.45 5.39
N VAL A 66 -39.82 19.77 5.47
CA VAL A 66 -38.52 20.37 5.72
C VAL A 66 -38.12 20.05 7.17
N GLU A 67 -36.88 19.69 7.38
CA GLU A 67 -36.34 19.32 8.69
C GLU A 67 -37.27 18.44 9.54
N PRO A 68 -37.63 17.23 9.08
CA PRO A 68 -38.62 16.39 9.73
C PRO A 68 -38.29 16.05 11.20
N PHE A 69 -37.00 16.00 11.58
CA PHE A 69 -36.53 15.78 12.95
C PHE A 69 -36.03 17.08 13.61
N GLY A 70 -36.07 18.22 12.92
CA GLY A 70 -35.76 19.56 13.42
C GLY A 70 -37.03 20.37 13.65
N GLU A 71 -37.23 21.42 12.84
CA GLU A 71 -38.37 22.36 12.95
C GLU A 71 -39.73 21.68 12.98
N PHE A 72 -39.97 20.74 12.05
CA PHE A 72 -41.27 20.05 12.00
C PHE A 72 -41.59 19.30 13.30
N LEU A 73 -40.61 18.58 13.86
CA LEU A 73 -40.82 17.87 15.13
C LEU A 73 -40.91 18.84 16.33
N PHE A 74 -40.14 19.93 16.29
CA PHE A 74 -40.22 20.99 17.29
C PHE A 74 -41.62 21.57 17.38
N GLU A 75 -42.19 22.03 16.27
CA GLU A 75 -43.54 22.58 16.19
C GLU A 75 -44.61 21.56 16.63
N SER A 76 -44.43 20.30 16.28
CA SER A 76 -45.37 19.23 16.69
C SER A 76 -45.31 18.89 18.20
N LEU A 77 -44.20 19.20 18.85
CA LEU A 77 -44.00 19.01 20.30
C LEU A 77 -44.19 20.31 21.11
N ARG A 78 -44.58 21.40 20.48
CA ARG A 78 -44.78 22.70 21.09
C ARG A 78 -45.93 22.67 22.10
N LEU A 79 -45.67 23.17 23.27
CA LEU A 79 -46.67 23.28 24.36
C LEU A 79 -47.25 24.69 24.47
N ASP A 80 -46.47 25.70 24.07
CA ASP A 80 -46.81 27.10 24.23
C ASP A 80 -46.26 27.92 23.03
N PHE A 81 -46.89 29.03 22.71
CA PHE A 81 -46.48 29.93 21.63
C PHE A 81 -45.24 30.78 21.97
N SER A 82 -44.76 30.72 23.19
CA SER A 82 -43.50 31.38 23.60
C SER A 82 -42.28 30.56 23.24
N GLU A 83 -42.42 29.28 22.88
CA GLU A 83 -41.33 28.42 22.43
C GLU A 83 -40.96 28.78 20.98
N ASP A 84 -39.68 29.05 20.70
CA ASP A 84 -39.21 29.42 19.39
C ASP A 84 -38.15 28.43 18.88
N TYR A 85 -38.16 28.18 17.57
CA TYR A 85 -37.19 27.30 16.90
C TYR A 85 -36.02 28.13 16.38
N ASP A 86 -34.91 28.07 17.07
CA ASP A 86 -33.69 28.81 16.68
C ASP A 86 -32.67 27.96 15.84
N GLY A 87 -32.92 26.66 15.76
CA GLY A 87 -31.99 25.75 15.02
C GLY A 87 -30.65 25.52 15.69
N ASP A 88 -30.44 26.01 16.91
CA ASP A 88 -29.20 25.87 17.68
C ASP A 88 -29.36 24.95 18.88
N GLN A 89 -28.59 23.86 18.95
CA GLN A 89 -28.59 22.94 20.10
C GLN A 89 -27.92 23.51 21.35
N ASN A 90 -27.15 24.58 21.23
CA ASN A 90 -26.50 25.21 22.39
C ASN A 90 -27.40 26.22 23.11
N SER A 91 -28.50 26.60 22.50
CA SER A 91 -29.51 27.52 23.06
C SER A 91 -30.86 26.81 23.22
N LEU A 92 -30.91 25.87 24.15
CA LEU A 92 -32.13 25.06 24.42
C LEU A 92 -32.94 25.61 25.57
N ASP A 93 -32.72 26.83 26.05
CA ASP A 93 -33.37 27.34 27.27
C ASP A 93 -34.90 27.45 27.13
N ASP A 94 -35.38 27.79 25.95
CA ASP A 94 -36.81 27.94 25.66
C ASP A 94 -37.49 26.62 25.22
N TYR A 95 -36.74 25.52 25.14
CA TYR A 95 -37.27 24.22 24.71
C TYR A 95 -37.90 23.46 25.88
N ASN A 96 -39.08 22.91 25.65
CA ASN A 96 -39.69 22.01 26.61
C ASN A 96 -38.96 20.64 26.70
N PRO A 97 -39.20 19.83 27.74
CA PRO A 97 -38.47 18.56 27.93
C PRO A 97 -38.58 17.58 26.75
N ASN A 98 -39.72 17.55 26.04
CA ASN A 98 -39.90 16.68 24.87
C ASN A 98 -39.11 17.19 23.67
N GLN A 99 -39.12 18.48 23.41
CA GLN A 99 -38.31 19.09 22.35
C GLN A 99 -36.82 18.87 22.62
N LYS A 100 -36.32 19.13 23.82
CA LYS A 100 -34.91 18.84 24.23
C LYS A 100 -34.53 17.40 23.97
N LYS A 101 -35.45 16.45 24.13
CA LYS A 101 -35.19 15.03 24.00
C LYS A 101 -35.21 14.54 22.54
N TYR A 102 -36.18 15.00 21.75
CA TYR A 102 -36.48 14.42 20.43
C TYR A 102 -36.01 15.25 19.25
N VAL A 103 -35.93 16.58 19.36
CA VAL A 103 -35.49 17.45 18.28
C VAL A 103 -33.99 17.26 18.03
N TYR A 104 -33.61 17.17 16.74
CA TYR A 104 -32.26 16.83 16.30
C TYR A 104 -31.69 17.86 15.36
N HIS A 105 -31.19 18.98 15.86
CA HIS A 105 -30.59 20.07 15.08
C HIS A 105 -29.33 19.69 14.37
N THR A 106 -28.44 18.93 15.06
CA THR A 106 -27.14 18.52 14.53
C THR A 106 -27.25 17.79 13.19
N LEU A 107 -28.40 17.17 12.92
CA LEU A 107 -28.66 16.49 11.64
C LEU A 107 -28.68 17.45 10.45
N TYR A 108 -29.02 18.73 10.65
CA TYR A 108 -29.23 19.70 9.59
C TYR A 108 -28.16 20.81 9.55
N ASN A 109 -27.54 21.11 10.66
CA ASN A 109 -26.64 22.25 10.81
C ASN A 109 -25.17 21.86 11.09
N SER A 110 -24.83 20.57 11.00
CA SER A 110 -23.48 20.10 11.23
C SER A 110 -23.05 19.01 10.25
N THR A 111 -21.84 18.47 10.45
CA THR A 111 -21.31 17.40 9.61
C THR A 111 -22.02 16.08 9.86
N LYS A 112 -22.04 15.19 8.85
CA LYS A 112 -22.56 13.82 8.98
C LYS A 112 -21.94 13.08 10.17
N THR A 113 -20.62 13.20 10.35
CA THR A 113 -19.90 12.57 11.46
C THR A 113 -20.36 13.07 12.83
N ALA A 114 -20.57 14.38 12.98
CA ALA A 114 -21.08 14.95 14.22
C ALA A 114 -22.52 14.47 14.52
N ALA A 115 -23.37 14.39 13.51
CA ALA A 115 -24.70 13.82 13.67
C ALA A 115 -24.66 12.34 14.05
N GLU A 116 -23.80 11.52 13.43
CA GLU A 116 -23.66 10.10 13.80
C GLU A 116 -23.13 9.89 15.22
N GLN A 117 -22.33 10.80 15.75
CA GLN A 117 -21.81 10.76 17.11
C GLN A 117 -22.82 11.15 18.18
N ALA A 118 -23.87 11.90 17.81
CA ALA A 118 -24.93 12.30 18.76
C ALA A 118 -25.96 11.17 18.95
N ALA A 119 -25.50 10.02 19.45
CA ALA A 119 -26.33 8.81 19.62
C ALA A 119 -27.56 8.99 20.51
N GLU A 120 -27.50 9.91 21.47
CA GLU A 120 -28.61 10.26 22.36
C GLU A 120 -29.80 10.90 21.63
N LYS A 121 -29.58 11.46 20.43
CA LYS A 121 -30.61 12.05 19.59
C LYS A 121 -31.22 11.06 18.60
N ASN A 122 -30.64 9.90 18.44
CA ASN A 122 -31.14 8.85 17.53
C ASN A 122 -32.32 8.09 18.20
N LYS A 123 -33.51 8.68 18.15
CA LYS A 123 -34.71 8.17 18.82
C LYS A 123 -35.68 7.41 17.93
N PHE A 124 -35.50 7.46 16.60
CA PHE A 124 -36.40 6.85 15.64
C PHE A 124 -35.68 5.88 14.74
N LEU A 125 -36.34 4.77 14.40
CA LEU A 125 -35.82 3.73 13.50
C LEU A 125 -36.78 3.55 12.32
N ALA A 126 -36.25 3.65 11.09
CA ALA A 126 -37.00 3.32 9.89
C ALA A 126 -36.72 1.86 9.50
N LYS A 127 -37.74 1.04 9.45
CA LYS A 127 -37.70 -0.34 8.97
C LYS A 127 -38.70 -0.50 7.83
N GLY A 128 -38.33 -1.25 6.83
CA GLY A 128 -39.21 -1.47 5.68
C GLY A 128 -38.86 -2.74 4.93
N LYS A 129 -39.77 -3.16 4.07
CA LYS A 129 -39.55 -4.16 3.04
C LYS A 129 -39.87 -3.50 1.72
N TYR A 130 -39.11 -3.76 0.68
CA TYR A 130 -39.39 -3.26 -0.64
C TYR A 130 -39.35 -4.38 -1.67
N LYS A 131 -40.12 -4.20 -2.74
CA LYS A 131 -40.10 -5.07 -3.92
C LYS A 131 -39.37 -4.31 -5.03
N SER A 132 -38.20 -4.81 -5.45
CA SER A 132 -37.47 -4.23 -6.54
C SER A 132 -38.02 -4.77 -7.85
N SER A 133 -38.42 -3.89 -8.74
CA SER A 133 -38.91 -4.22 -10.11
C SER A 133 -37.84 -3.99 -11.17
N SER A 134 -36.64 -3.55 -10.83
CA SER A 134 -35.63 -3.17 -11.80
C SER A 134 -34.33 -3.96 -11.68
N GLY A 135 -33.71 -4.23 -12.80
CA GLY A 135 -32.57 -5.06 -13.15
C GLY A 135 -31.30 -5.09 -12.28
N GLY A 136 -31.37 -4.64 -11.04
CA GLY A 136 -30.21 -4.68 -10.11
C GLY A 136 -30.09 -5.94 -9.25
N GLY A 137 -31.04 -6.86 -9.35
CA GLY A 137 -31.04 -8.11 -8.56
C GLY A 137 -31.43 -7.93 -7.07
N ILE A 138 -31.64 -9.04 -6.37
CA ILE A 138 -31.96 -9.09 -4.93
C ILE A 138 -30.64 -8.99 -4.15
N PRO A 139 -30.43 -7.97 -3.32
CA PRO A 139 -29.20 -7.86 -2.54
C PRO A 139 -29.14 -8.93 -1.47
N ILE A 140 -28.00 -9.59 -1.36
CA ILE A 140 -27.76 -10.67 -0.41
C ILE A 140 -27.33 -10.11 0.95
N GLY A 141 -26.88 -8.85 1.00
CA GLY A 141 -26.36 -8.23 2.24
C GLY A 141 -24.92 -8.59 2.56
N ALA A 142 -24.21 -9.21 1.64
CA ALA A 142 -22.80 -9.54 1.73
C ALA A 142 -22.11 -9.25 0.39
N TYR A 143 -20.83 -8.86 0.42
CA TYR A 143 -19.98 -8.65 -0.74
C TYR A 143 -18.93 -9.76 -0.83
N ASN A 144 -18.40 -10.00 -2.03
CA ASN A 144 -17.42 -11.08 -2.28
C ASN A 144 -17.87 -12.45 -1.75
N VAL A 145 -19.09 -12.79 -2.09
CA VAL A 145 -19.71 -14.04 -1.66
C VAL A 145 -19.05 -15.22 -2.41
N PRO A 146 -18.63 -16.29 -1.73
CA PRO A 146 -18.04 -17.44 -2.41
C PRO A 146 -18.98 -18.06 -3.43
N ARG A 147 -18.45 -18.46 -4.58
CA ARG A 147 -19.27 -19.14 -5.61
C ARG A 147 -19.90 -20.41 -5.06
N GLY A 148 -21.20 -20.56 -5.30
CA GLY A 148 -22.00 -21.71 -4.85
C GLY A 148 -22.38 -21.70 -3.37
N SER A 149 -22.11 -20.61 -2.61
CA SER A 149 -22.57 -20.43 -1.23
C SER A 149 -23.99 -19.84 -1.14
N VAL A 150 -24.56 -19.42 -2.26
CA VAL A 150 -25.88 -18.82 -2.33
C VAL A 150 -26.92 -19.86 -2.67
N THR A 151 -27.89 -20.02 -1.81
CA THR A 151 -29.05 -20.88 -2.07
C THR A 151 -30.30 -20.00 -2.17
N VAL A 152 -31.02 -20.12 -3.27
CA VAL A 152 -32.25 -19.38 -3.51
C VAL A 152 -33.43 -20.34 -3.50
N THR A 153 -34.45 -20.00 -2.73
CA THR A 153 -35.68 -20.79 -2.65
C THR A 153 -36.90 -19.93 -2.92
N ALA A 154 -37.88 -20.48 -3.63
CA ALA A 154 -39.17 -19.85 -3.89
C ALA A 154 -40.29 -20.81 -3.53
N GLY A 155 -41.17 -20.46 -2.59
CA GLY A 155 -42.29 -21.28 -2.16
C GLY A 155 -41.90 -22.71 -1.67
N GLY A 156 -40.68 -22.85 -1.09
CA GLY A 156 -40.14 -24.12 -0.63
C GLY A 156 -39.40 -24.95 -1.68
N ARG A 157 -39.38 -24.50 -2.93
CA ARG A 157 -38.57 -25.13 -4.02
C ARG A 157 -37.17 -24.46 -4.01
N VAL A 158 -36.13 -25.28 -4.07
CA VAL A 158 -34.76 -24.79 -4.30
C VAL A 158 -34.62 -24.51 -5.79
N LEU A 159 -34.15 -23.31 -6.12
CA LEU A 159 -33.92 -22.85 -7.48
C LEU A 159 -32.52 -23.26 -7.94
N VAL A 160 -32.33 -23.41 -9.25
CA VAL A 160 -31.06 -23.81 -9.87
C VAL A 160 -30.33 -22.58 -10.45
N GLU A 161 -29.08 -22.39 -10.01
CA GLU A 161 -28.23 -21.32 -10.55
C GLU A 161 -27.93 -21.56 -12.04
N GLY A 162 -27.98 -20.51 -12.84
CA GLY A 162 -27.79 -20.55 -14.29
C GLY A 162 -29.05 -20.92 -15.09
N VAL A 163 -30.11 -21.40 -14.43
CA VAL A 163 -31.41 -21.71 -15.04
C VAL A 163 -32.51 -20.82 -14.50
N ASP A 164 -32.74 -20.85 -13.20
CA ASP A 164 -33.81 -20.09 -12.54
C ASP A 164 -33.31 -18.71 -12.07
N TYR A 165 -32.02 -18.59 -11.70
CA TYR A 165 -31.39 -17.35 -11.24
C TYR A 165 -29.90 -17.30 -11.58
N THR A 166 -29.32 -16.11 -11.51
CA THR A 166 -27.87 -15.90 -11.55
C THR A 166 -27.44 -15.07 -10.35
N VAL A 167 -26.18 -15.26 -9.92
CA VAL A 167 -25.60 -14.56 -8.80
C VAL A 167 -24.45 -13.70 -9.25
N ASN A 168 -24.48 -12.42 -8.91
CA ASN A 168 -23.29 -11.60 -8.93
C ASN A 168 -22.60 -11.76 -7.56
N TYR A 169 -21.64 -12.67 -7.49
CA TYR A 169 -20.94 -13.01 -6.26
C TYR A 169 -20.14 -11.87 -5.67
N GLN A 170 -19.70 -10.94 -6.50
CA GLN A 170 -18.89 -9.80 -6.10
C GLN A 170 -19.73 -8.69 -5.48
N LEU A 171 -20.83 -8.34 -6.14
CA LEU A 171 -21.77 -7.33 -5.63
C LEU A 171 -22.73 -7.89 -4.59
N GLY A 172 -22.77 -9.20 -4.41
CA GLY A 172 -23.71 -9.87 -3.52
C GLY A 172 -25.16 -9.63 -3.95
N THR A 173 -25.48 -9.86 -5.22
CA THR A 173 -26.85 -9.72 -5.73
C THR A 173 -27.28 -10.97 -6.49
N VAL A 174 -28.54 -11.36 -6.33
CA VAL A 174 -29.20 -12.45 -7.07
C VAL A 174 -30.19 -11.89 -8.06
N GLN A 175 -30.04 -12.26 -9.31
CA GLN A 175 -31.00 -11.91 -10.36
C GLN A 175 -31.79 -13.16 -10.76
N ILE A 176 -33.13 -13.08 -10.65
CA ILE A 176 -34.02 -14.15 -11.08
C ILE A 176 -34.14 -14.09 -12.60
N LEU A 177 -33.89 -15.21 -13.26
CA LEU A 177 -34.00 -15.34 -14.72
C LEU A 177 -35.39 -15.80 -15.16
N ASP A 178 -36.07 -16.60 -14.33
CA ASP A 178 -37.40 -17.12 -14.62
C ASP A 178 -38.46 -16.01 -14.54
N ALA A 179 -39.04 -15.64 -15.68
CA ALA A 179 -40.06 -14.62 -15.80
C ALA A 179 -41.35 -14.99 -15.04
N GLY A 180 -41.66 -16.29 -14.92
CA GLY A 180 -42.80 -16.78 -14.14
C GLY A 180 -42.63 -16.55 -12.65
N LEU A 181 -41.42 -16.75 -12.13
CA LEU A 181 -41.09 -16.46 -10.74
C LEU A 181 -41.07 -14.97 -10.45
N GLN A 182 -40.59 -14.15 -11.41
CA GLN A 182 -40.59 -12.67 -11.27
C GLN A 182 -42.03 -12.11 -11.19
N ALA A 183 -42.94 -12.69 -11.96
CA ALA A 183 -44.35 -12.28 -11.99
C ALA A 183 -45.19 -12.85 -10.86
N SER A 184 -44.68 -13.88 -10.16
CA SER A 184 -45.39 -14.53 -9.08
C SER A 184 -45.19 -13.77 -7.74
N ASN A 185 -46.24 -13.78 -6.90
CA ASN A 185 -46.14 -13.23 -5.53
C ASN A 185 -45.50 -14.23 -4.53
N ILE A 186 -44.78 -15.23 -5.03
CA ILE A 186 -44.13 -16.24 -4.19
C ILE A 186 -42.92 -15.60 -3.51
N PRO A 187 -42.80 -15.67 -2.18
CA PRO A 187 -41.65 -15.10 -1.49
C PRO A 187 -40.38 -15.85 -1.89
N ILE A 188 -39.40 -15.09 -2.39
CA ILE A 188 -38.07 -15.59 -2.73
C ILE A 188 -37.19 -15.38 -1.50
N ASN A 189 -36.61 -16.46 -0.98
CA ASN A 189 -35.64 -16.41 0.10
C ASN A 189 -34.26 -16.70 -0.45
N VAL A 190 -33.34 -15.79 -0.18
CA VAL A 190 -31.91 -15.94 -0.51
C VAL A 190 -31.19 -16.21 0.81
N SER A 191 -30.55 -17.36 0.92
CA SER A 191 -29.66 -17.67 2.02
C SER A 191 -28.21 -17.71 1.54
N VAL A 192 -27.32 -17.13 2.33
CA VAL A 192 -25.88 -17.14 2.11
C VAL A 192 -25.23 -17.85 3.27
N GLU A 193 -24.35 -18.75 2.98
CA GLU A 193 -23.47 -19.29 4.01
C GLU A 193 -22.57 -18.18 4.53
N ASN A 194 -22.59 -17.99 5.84
CA ASN A 194 -22.10 -16.82 6.54
C ASN A 194 -20.63 -16.51 6.23
N ASN A 195 -20.40 -15.52 5.39
CA ASN A 195 -19.09 -14.93 5.17
C ASN A 195 -18.91 -13.78 6.17
N ALA A 196 -18.41 -14.08 7.35
CA ALA A 196 -18.04 -13.02 8.27
C ALA A 196 -16.88 -12.23 7.63
N LEU A 197 -17.14 -11.00 7.19
CA LEU A 197 -16.15 -10.05 6.64
C LEU A 197 -14.93 -9.84 7.56
N PHE A 198 -15.00 -10.30 8.81
CA PHE A 198 -13.97 -10.27 9.85
C PHE A 198 -13.82 -11.60 10.57
N GLY A 199 -14.21 -12.73 9.96
CA GLY A 199 -13.98 -14.05 10.52
C GLY A 199 -12.47 -14.32 10.60
N GLN A 200 -11.91 -14.27 11.80
CA GLN A 200 -10.54 -14.74 12.00
C GLN A 200 -10.50 -16.24 11.71
N GLN A 201 -9.72 -16.61 10.72
CA GLN A 201 -9.43 -18.01 10.43
C GLN A 201 -8.73 -18.61 11.64
N THR A 202 -9.37 -19.55 12.30
CA THR A 202 -8.78 -20.20 13.46
C THR A 202 -7.77 -21.25 12.97
N LYS A 203 -6.49 -20.96 13.21
CA LYS A 203 -5.38 -21.88 12.95
C LYS A 203 -5.01 -22.56 14.26
N ARG A 204 -4.96 -23.87 14.25
CA ARG A 204 -4.50 -24.67 15.39
C ARG A 204 -3.23 -25.40 15.00
N PHE A 205 -2.16 -25.08 15.69
CA PHE A 205 -0.90 -25.80 15.59
C PHE A 205 -0.75 -26.71 16.80
N SER A 206 -0.41 -27.98 16.57
CA SER A 206 -0.16 -28.97 17.60
C SER A 206 1.13 -29.70 17.29
N GLY A 207 1.99 -29.86 18.28
CA GLY A 207 3.24 -30.58 18.10
C GLY A 207 3.54 -31.46 19.30
N ILE A 208 4.13 -32.61 19.04
CA ILE A 208 4.67 -33.53 20.02
C ILE A 208 6.07 -33.87 19.57
N ASN A 209 7.03 -33.66 20.46
CA ASN A 209 8.39 -34.15 20.29
C ASN A 209 8.68 -35.15 21.42
N VAL A 210 9.28 -36.27 21.09
CA VAL A 210 9.72 -37.29 22.02
C VAL A 210 11.18 -37.56 21.77
N GLU A 211 11.99 -37.25 22.74
CA GLU A 211 13.41 -37.55 22.71
C GLU A 211 13.73 -38.70 23.67
N HIS A 212 14.48 -39.66 23.19
CA HIS A 212 14.97 -40.78 24.01
C HIS A 212 16.46 -40.89 23.91
N GLN A 213 17.08 -40.83 25.08
CA GLN A 213 18.52 -41.04 25.25
C GLN A 213 18.77 -42.51 25.59
N PHE A 214 19.30 -43.25 24.61
CA PHE A 214 19.70 -44.66 24.81
C PHE A 214 20.97 -44.80 25.62
N SER A 215 21.88 -43.85 25.46
CA SER A 215 23.14 -43.74 26.22
C SER A 215 23.62 -42.29 26.14
N ASP A 216 24.69 -41.96 26.87
CA ASP A 216 25.33 -40.64 26.78
C ASP A 216 25.86 -40.32 25.38
N ASP A 217 26.08 -41.36 24.58
CA ASP A 217 26.59 -41.27 23.20
C ASP A 217 25.50 -41.32 22.11
N PHE A 218 24.26 -41.70 22.47
CA PHE A 218 23.20 -41.95 21.47
C PHE A 218 21.83 -41.44 21.89
N ILE A 219 21.37 -40.47 21.15
CA ILE A 219 20.05 -39.82 21.33
C ILE A 219 19.28 -39.96 20.04
N VAL A 220 17.99 -40.28 20.13
CA VAL A 220 17.05 -40.31 19.01
C VAL A 220 15.82 -39.51 19.40
N SER A 221 15.32 -38.68 18.47
CA SER A 221 14.06 -38.02 18.69
C SER A 221 13.05 -38.26 17.55
N GLY A 222 11.80 -38.14 17.90
CA GLY A 222 10.69 -38.18 16.96
C GLY A 222 9.77 -37.00 17.16
N THR A 223 9.43 -36.31 16.07
CA THR A 223 8.59 -35.11 16.08
C THR A 223 7.34 -35.35 15.23
N LEU A 224 6.18 -35.02 15.77
CA LEU A 224 4.93 -34.96 15.06
C LEU A 224 4.34 -33.56 15.16
N LEU A 225 4.13 -32.92 14.05
CA LEU A 225 3.51 -31.58 13.96
C LEU A 225 2.23 -31.67 13.15
N ASN A 226 1.20 -30.94 13.56
CA ASN A 226 -0.04 -30.81 12.80
C ASN A 226 -0.50 -29.35 12.78
N LEU A 227 -0.70 -28.83 11.60
CA LEU A 227 -1.33 -27.52 11.35
C LEU A 227 -2.73 -27.76 10.78
N HIS A 228 -3.74 -27.39 11.54
CA HIS A 228 -5.14 -27.49 11.16
C HIS A 228 -5.79 -26.12 11.10
N GLU A 229 -6.33 -25.78 9.94
CA GLU A 229 -7.11 -24.56 9.73
C GLU A 229 -8.61 -24.91 9.68
N ARG A 230 -9.41 -24.17 10.42
CA ARG A 230 -10.86 -24.33 10.34
C ARG A 230 -11.36 -23.59 9.10
N PRO A 231 -12.10 -24.26 8.16
CA PRO A 231 -12.70 -23.57 7.04
C PRO A 231 -13.70 -22.54 7.52
N LEU A 232 -13.64 -21.32 6.99
CA LEU A 232 -14.61 -20.24 7.24
C LEU A 232 -15.89 -20.45 6.45
N THR A 233 -15.77 -21.11 5.31
CA THR A 233 -16.87 -21.41 4.37
C THR A 233 -16.79 -22.88 3.94
N GLN A 234 -17.92 -23.45 3.50
CA GLN A 234 -17.92 -24.82 2.96
C GLN A 234 -17.17 -24.93 1.63
N LYS A 235 -17.04 -23.83 0.90
CA LYS A 235 -16.24 -23.73 -0.31
C LYS A 235 -15.22 -22.62 -0.13
N ALA A 236 -13.95 -22.98 -0.12
CA ALA A 236 -12.86 -22.02 -0.10
C ALA A 236 -12.64 -21.44 -1.50
N ASN A 237 -12.29 -20.15 -1.56
CA ASN A 237 -11.83 -19.54 -2.81
C ASN A 237 -10.46 -20.11 -3.19
N PHE A 238 -10.19 -20.15 -4.50
CA PHE A 238 -8.88 -20.52 -5.02
C PHE A 238 -7.79 -19.65 -4.37
N GLY A 239 -6.74 -20.29 -3.85
CA GLY A 239 -5.65 -19.63 -3.14
C GLY A 239 -5.89 -19.33 -1.66
N THR A 240 -7.08 -19.64 -1.11
CA THR A 240 -7.40 -19.46 0.32
C THR A 240 -7.94 -20.72 0.96
N GLU A 241 -7.62 -21.87 0.38
CA GLU A 241 -8.06 -23.17 0.83
C GLU A 241 -7.49 -23.49 2.23
N PRO A 242 -8.33 -23.93 3.17
CA PRO A 242 -7.86 -24.30 4.50
C PRO A 242 -7.06 -25.60 4.43
N ILE A 243 -5.97 -25.65 5.16
CA ILE A 243 -5.05 -26.81 5.19
C ILE A 243 -5.17 -27.61 6.48
N ASN A 244 -4.81 -28.89 6.40
CA ASN A 244 -4.67 -29.79 7.54
C ASN A 244 -3.43 -30.66 7.34
N ASN A 245 -2.27 -30.06 7.47
CA ASN A 245 -0.99 -30.69 7.19
C ASN A 245 -0.42 -31.38 8.44
N THR A 246 0.12 -32.55 8.26
CA THR A 246 0.82 -33.29 9.30
C THR A 246 2.26 -33.52 8.85
N MET A 247 3.23 -33.17 9.71
CA MET A 247 4.65 -33.44 9.49
C MET A 247 5.15 -34.44 10.52
N VAL A 248 5.90 -35.40 10.04
CA VAL A 248 6.57 -36.42 10.89
C VAL A 248 8.06 -36.29 10.67
N GLY A 249 8.79 -36.15 11.73
CA GLY A 249 10.26 -36.07 11.72
C GLY A 249 10.89 -37.09 12.62
N PHE A 250 12.06 -37.53 12.24
CA PHE A 250 12.95 -38.35 13.08
C PHE A 250 14.36 -37.79 12.95
N ASP A 251 15.02 -37.67 14.08
CA ASP A 251 16.43 -37.33 14.12
C ASP A 251 17.21 -38.21 15.11
N GLY A 252 18.49 -38.35 14.83
CA GLY A 252 19.36 -39.11 15.68
C GLY A 252 20.78 -38.54 15.70
N ASN A 253 21.35 -38.52 16.88
CA ASN A 253 22.69 -38.07 17.08
C ASN A 253 23.48 -39.18 17.84
N PHE A 254 24.56 -39.63 17.25
CA PHE A 254 25.49 -40.57 17.84
C PHE A 254 26.87 -39.96 17.82
N SER A 255 27.52 -39.88 19.01
CA SER A 255 28.85 -39.36 19.10
C SER A 255 29.64 -40.15 20.14
N ARG A 256 30.64 -40.89 19.72
CA ARG A 256 31.42 -41.78 20.59
C ARG A 256 32.89 -41.71 20.31
N GLU A 257 33.65 -41.74 21.40
CA GLU A 257 35.10 -41.94 21.31
C GLU A 257 35.44 -43.37 20.86
N ILE A 258 36.25 -43.49 19.83
CA ILE A 258 36.72 -44.80 19.32
C ILE A 258 38.21 -44.91 19.50
N PRO A 259 38.68 -45.47 20.65
CA PRO A 259 40.12 -45.62 20.93
C PRO A 259 40.86 -46.49 19.92
N LEU A 260 40.11 -47.32 19.19
CA LEU A 260 40.65 -48.17 18.12
C LEU A 260 41.19 -47.31 16.95
N LEU A 261 40.48 -46.23 16.60
CA LEU A 261 40.93 -45.31 15.52
C LEU A 261 42.22 -44.58 15.92
N THR A 262 42.33 -44.12 17.15
CA THR A 262 43.54 -43.51 17.66
C THR A 262 44.72 -44.49 17.61
N ARG A 263 44.52 -45.76 17.99
CA ARG A 263 45.54 -46.80 17.89
C ARG A 263 45.91 -47.16 16.45
N LEU A 264 44.99 -47.11 15.52
CA LEU A 264 45.25 -47.33 14.10
C LEU A 264 46.04 -46.17 13.50
N ILE A 265 45.72 -44.92 13.86
CA ILE A 265 46.44 -43.74 13.41
C ILE A 265 47.89 -43.76 13.92
N ASN A 266 48.11 -44.15 15.16
CA ASN A 266 49.44 -44.28 15.76
C ASN A 266 50.28 -45.41 15.16
N LYS A 267 49.73 -46.26 14.31
CA LYS A 267 50.48 -47.25 13.54
C LYS A 267 51.04 -46.69 12.22
N LEU A 268 50.59 -45.48 11.83
CA LEU A 268 51.13 -44.83 10.64
C LEU A 268 52.50 -44.23 10.94
N PRO A 269 53.48 -44.34 10.03
CA PRO A 269 54.81 -43.80 10.26
C PRO A 269 54.77 -42.27 10.45
N ASN A 270 55.46 -41.78 11.47
CA ASN A 270 55.56 -40.38 11.83
C ASN A 270 54.30 -39.72 12.43
N ILE A 271 53.33 -40.50 12.90
CA ILE A 271 52.17 -39.97 13.60
C ILE A 271 52.09 -40.62 14.97
N GLU A 272 52.27 -39.82 16.03
CA GLU A 272 51.95 -40.18 17.43
C GLU A 272 50.99 -39.12 17.97
N THR A 273 49.81 -39.56 18.37
CA THR A 273 48.77 -38.67 18.94
C THR A 273 48.13 -39.32 20.17
N GLU A 274 48.02 -38.55 21.23
CA GLU A 274 47.25 -38.89 22.44
C GLU A 274 45.82 -38.37 22.39
N VAL A 275 45.45 -37.62 21.35
CA VAL A 275 44.11 -37.04 21.19
C VAL A 275 43.12 -38.17 20.86
N PRO A 276 42.08 -38.35 21.66
CA PRO A 276 41.06 -39.37 21.39
C PRO A 276 40.34 -39.12 20.08
N SER A 277 40.20 -40.15 19.24
CA SER A 277 39.44 -40.06 18.00
C SER A 277 37.96 -40.18 18.29
N ASN A 278 37.20 -39.20 17.88
CA ASN A 278 35.75 -39.17 17.98
C ASN A 278 35.11 -39.55 16.65
N PHE A 279 34.06 -40.37 16.70
CA PHE A 279 33.14 -40.61 15.58
C PHE A 279 31.80 -40.04 15.93
N SER A 280 31.32 -39.11 15.10
CA SER A 280 29.98 -38.53 15.21
C SER A 280 29.19 -38.81 13.95
N LEU A 281 27.95 -39.23 14.14
CA LEU A 281 26.96 -39.43 13.09
C LEU A 281 25.69 -38.72 13.50
N ARG A 282 25.22 -37.80 12.63
CA ARG A 282 23.93 -37.12 12.79
C ARG A 282 23.10 -37.37 11.56
N GLY A 283 21.84 -37.70 11.77
CA GLY A 283 20.89 -37.93 10.70
C GLY A 283 19.52 -37.33 11.06
N GLU A 284 18.83 -36.74 10.09
CA GLU A 284 17.49 -36.26 10.25
C GLU A 284 16.64 -36.67 9.03
N PHE A 285 15.38 -36.90 9.29
CA PHE A 285 14.38 -37.22 8.28
C PHE A 285 13.09 -36.50 8.62
N ALA A 286 12.51 -35.81 7.65
CA ALA A 286 11.20 -35.20 7.80
C ALA A 286 10.31 -35.55 6.59
N TYR A 287 9.05 -35.80 6.88
CA TYR A 287 8.06 -36.12 5.87
C TYR A 287 6.77 -35.34 6.12
N LEU A 288 6.30 -34.59 5.10
CA LEU A 288 5.07 -33.86 5.13
C LEU A 288 3.94 -34.68 4.51
N LEU A 289 2.86 -34.84 5.26
CA LEU A 289 1.59 -35.41 4.83
C LEU A 289 0.62 -34.25 4.61
N PRO A 290 0.40 -33.83 3.36
CA PRO A 290 -0.57 -32.79 3.07
C PRO A 290 -1.99 -33.31 3.25
N GLY A 291 -2.91 -32.42 3.61
CA GLY A 291 -4.32 -32.78 3.80
C GLY A 291 -5.23 -31.59 3.87
N ALA A 292 -6.53 -31.85 3.77
CA ALA A 292 -7.59 -30.87 3.91
C ALA A 292 -8.48 -31.17 5.13
N PRO A 293 -9.08 -30.14 5.76
CA PRO A 293 -10.08 -30.34 6.79
C PRO A 293 -11.28 -31.15 6.28
N LYS A 294 -11.79 -32.08 7.09
CA LYS A 294 -12.94 -32.92 6.71
C LYS A 294 -14.19 -32.09 6.36
N GLY A 295 -14.33 -30.90 6.88
CA GLY A 295 -15.44 -29.99 6.56
C GLY A 295 -15.37 -29.36 5.17
N ASN A 296 -14.23 -29.49 4.47
CA ASN A 296 -14.03 -28.99 3.11
C ASN A 296 -14.07 -30.11 2.05
N ASN A 297 -14.81 -31.14 2.33
CA ASN A 297 -14.98 -32.27 1.45
C ASN A 297 -16.23 -32.09 0.58
N PHE A 298 -16.01 -31.90 -0.73
CA PHE A 298 -17.10 -31.78 -1.72
C PHE A 298 -17.17 -33.04 -2.57
N ASN A 299 -18.30 -33.74 -2.53
CA ASN A 299 -18.54 -34.99 -3.26
C ASN A 299 -17.51 -36.11 -2.99
N GLY A 300 -16.91 -36.15 -1.82
CA GLY A 300 -15.93 -37.17 -1.47
C GLY A 300 -14.48 -36.82 -1.81
N GLU A 301 -14.25 -35.67 -2.45
CA GLU A 301 -12.92 -35.18 -2.80
C GLU A 301 -12.55 -33.93 -1.97
N ALA A 302 -11.33 -33.89 -1.52
CA ALA A 302 -10.79 -32.70 -0.85
C ALA A 302 -10.64 -31.55 -1.86
N THR A 303 -11.20 -30.38 -1.56
CA THR A 303 -11.14 -29.21 -2.43
C THR A 303 -9.90 -28.36 -2.20
N SER A 304 -9.04 -28.71 -1.24
CA SER A 304 -7.77 -28.04 -1.08
C SER A 304 -6.75 -28.65 -2.04
N TYR A 305 -6.43 -27.89 -3.02
CA TYR A 305 -5.38 -28.19 -3.96
C TYR A 305 -4.06 -27.70 -3.39
N ILE A 306 -3.11 -28.58 -3.22
CA ILE A 306 -1.72 -28.21 -3.20
C ILE A 306 -1.29 -28.21 -4.66
N ASP A 307 -1.52 -27.07 -5.29
CA ASP A 307 -1.10 -26.88 -6.64
C ASP A 307 0.36 -26.46 -6.63
N ASP A 308 1.15 -27.17 -7.40
CA ASP A 308 2.46 -26.79 -7.88
C ASP A 308 3.36 -26.13 -6.83
N PHE A 309 4.00 -26.92 -6.01
CA PHE A 309 5.03 -26.47 -5.06
C PHE A 309 6.19 -25.71 -5.72
N GLU A 310 6.34 -25.85 -7.03
CA GLU A 310 7.34 -25.13 -7.82
C GLU A 310 6.84 -23.76 -8.32
N GLY A 311 5.55 -23.49 -8.28
CA GLY A 311 4.92 -22.27 -8.76
C GLY A 311 4.46 -21.30 -7.67
N THR A 312 4.54 -21.65 -6.39
CA THR A 312 4.15 -20.74 -5.29
C THR A 312 5.22 -19.70 -5.09
N GLN A 313 5.06 -18.58 -5.77
CA GLN A 313 5.93 -17.41 -5.61
C GLN A 313 5.26 -16.41 -4.67
N ASN A 314 5.96 -16.03 -3.63
CA ASN A 314 5.62 -14.91 -2.78
C ASN A 314 6.51 -13.73 -3.18
N VAL A 315 5.94 -12.54 -3.25
CA VAL A 315 6.69 -11.35 -3.66
C VAL A 315 6.83 -10.37 -2.51
N ILE A 316 7.94 -9.65 -2.49
CA ILE A 316 8.13 -8.46 -1.67
C ILE A 316 8.01 -7.27 -2.61
N ASP A 317 6.91 -6.54 -2.52
CA ASP A 317 6.63 -5.38 -3.35
C ASP A 317 7.54 -4.20 -2.98
N LEU A 318 8.14 -3.59 -4.00
CA LEU A 318 9.08 -2.49 -3.87
C LEU A 318 8.58 -1.20 -4.56
N LEU A 319 7.35 -1.17 -5.08
CA LEU A 319 6.82 -0.05 -5.87
C LEU A 319 6.51 1.21 -5.06
N ALA A 320 6.30 1.12 -3.74
CA ALA A 320 5.87 2.27 -2.95
C ALA A 320 6.91 3.41 -2.97
N PRO A 321 6.64 4.58 -3.59
CA PRO A 321 7.61 5.67 -3.68
C PRO A 321 8.08 6.18 -2.31
N GLN A 322 7.17 6.20 -1.32
CA GLN A 322 7.45 6.66 0.05
C GLN A 322 8.43 5.78 0.84
N SER A 323 8.77 4.60 0.29
CA SER A 323 9.75 3.71 0.89
C SER A 323 11.16 3.93 0.36
N TRP A 324 11.31 4.83 -0.58
CA TRP A 324 12.58 5.20 -1.19
C TRP A 324 13.00 6.58 -0.73
N SER A 325 14.27 6.75 -0.47
CA SER A 325 14.92 8.02 -0.12
C SER A 325 16.11 8.26 -1.04
N ILE A 326 16.61 9.47 -1.09
CA ILE A 326 17.81 9.79 -1.84
C ILE A 326 18.97 8.89 -1.41
N SER A 327 19.79 8.49 -2.36
CA SER A 327 20.92 7.58 -2.10
C SER A 327 22.22 8.32 -1.80
N SER A 328 23.03 7.78 -0.90
CA SER A 328 24.47 8.07 -0.89
C SER A 328 25.13 7.65 -2.20
N ARG A 329 26.28 8.26 -2.53
CA ARG A 329 27.08 7.87 -3.72
C ARG A 329 27.47 6.40 -3.63
N PRO A 330 27.28 5.61 -4.70
CA PRO A 330 27.83 4.25 -4.77
C PRO A 330 29.34 4.26 -4.59
N LYS A 331 29.86 3.33 -3.79
CA LYS A 331 31.28 3.18 -3.60
C LYS A 331 31.92 2.75 -4.94
N ASP A 332 33.06 3.29 -5.26
CA ASP A 332 33.81 3.04 -6.51
C ASP A 332 33.15 3.59 -7.79
N LEU A 333 32.07 4.36 -7.66
CA LEU A 333 31.49 5.04 -8.81
C LEU A 333 32.36 6.24 -9.19
N GLY A 334 33.03 6.13 -10.34
CA GLY A 334 34.04 7.09 -10.78
C GLY A 334 35.32 6.98 -9.96
N ASN A 335 36.48 7.05 -10.61
CA ASN A 335 37.78 6.82 -9.97
C ASN A 335 38.26 7.98 -9.08
N ILE A 336 37.53 9.07 -9.00
CA ILE A 336 38.00 10.37 -8.45
C ILE A 336 37.57 10.57 -7.01
N TYR A 337 36.37 10.13 -6.63
CA TYR A 337 35.74 10.45 -5.32
C TYR A 337 35.66 9.24 -4.37
N PHE A 338 36.56 8.35 -4.56
CA PHE A 338 36.66 7.14 -3.76
C PHE A 338 36.99 7.47 -2.28
N GLU A 339 36.21 6.96 -1.34
CA GLU A 339 36.42 7.07 0.12
C GLU A 339 36.51 8.50 0.71
N GLY A 340 36.13 9.53 0.03
CA GLY A 340 36.22 10.91 0.45
C GLY A 340 36.68 11.79 -0.71
N ASP A 341 37.01 12.97 -0.42
CA ASP A 341 37.47 13.95 -1.39
C ASP A 341 38.90 14.42 -1.06
N GLU A 342 39.48 15.22 -1.95
CA GLU A 342 40.82 15.75 -1.79
C GLU A 342 40.99 16.57 -0.51
N ASP A 343 39.92 17.29 -0.09
CA ASP A 343 39.87 18.09 1.12
C ASP A 343 39.41 17.32 2.35
N ASN A 344 38.97 16.07 2.17
CA ASN A 344 38.44 15.18 3.21
C ASN A 344 37.26 15.78 3.99
N ASN A 345 36.39 16.51 3.30
CA ASN A 345 35.22 17.20 3.86
C ASN A 345 33.89 16.62 3.35
N GLY A 346 33.90 15.63 2.45
CA GLY A 346 32.73 14.94 1.94
C GLY A 346 32.03 15.61 0.75
N ILE A 347 32.29 16.87 0.44
CA ILE A 347 31.56 17.67 -0.56
C ILE A 347 31.68 17.07 -1.97
N GLN A 348 32.87 16.58 -2.34
CA GLN A 348 33.10 16.01 -3.67
C GLN A 348 32.31 14.72 -3.90
N ASN A 349 31.84 14.05 -2.85
CA ASN A 349 30.97 12.88 -3.00
C ASN A 349 29.58 13.22 -3.58
N GLY A 350 29.17 14.48 -3.49
CA GLY A 350 27.95 14.99 -4.13
C GLY A 350 28.13 15.36 -5.60
N PHE A 351 29.37 15.49 -6.08
CA PHE A 351 29.65 15.91 -7.46
C PHE A 351 29.06 14.92 -8.46
N ASP A 352 28.76 15.38 -9.66
CA ASP A 352 28.11 14.62 -10.73
C ASP A 352 26.72 14.06 -10.39
N ARG A 353 26.21 14.31 -9.18
CA ARG A 353 24.83 13.95 -8.84
C ARG A 353 23.88 14.77 -9.70
N ALA A 354 23.11 14.08 -10.52
CA ALA A 354 22.09 14.67 -11.38
C ALA A 354 20.71 14.60 -10.73
N LEU A 355 19.76 15.33 -11.27
CA LEU A 355 18.39 15.37 -10.79
C LEU A 355 17.65 14.07 -11.10
N LEU A 356 17.07 13.47 -10.07
CA LEU A 356 16.22 12.30 -10.15
C LEU A 356 14.98 12.52 -9.31
N ASN A 357 13.81 12.38 -9.91
CA ASN A 357 12.54 12.38 -9.21
C ASN A 357 11.94 10.99 -9.22
N TRP A 358 11.32 10.57 -8.10
CA TRP A 358 10.64 9.29 -8.01
C TRP A 358 9.25 9.48 -7.39
N TYR A 359 8.25 8.99 -8.07
CA TYR A 359 6.85 9.21 -7.70
C TYR A 359 5.94 8.12 -8.28
N SER A 360 4.68 8.15 -7.87
CA SER A 360 3.57 7.54 -8.56
C SER A 360 2.60 8.64 -8.93
N ILE A 361 2.19 8.73 -10.18
CA ILE A 361 1.28 9.79 -10.63
C ILE A 361 -0.05 9.66 -9.90
N ASP A 362 -0.44 10.72 -9.19
CA ASP A 362 -1.65 10.73 -8.37
C ASP A 362 -2.91 10.58 -9.24
N PRO A 363 -3.84 9.71 -8.85
CA PRO A 363 -5.11 9.52 -9.55
C PRO A 363 -5.95 10.78 -9.76
N ILE A 364 -5.69 11.85 -9.01
CA ILE A 364 -6.39 13.13 -9.17
C ILE A 364 -6.25 13.69 -10.58
N PHE A 365 -5.08 13.52 -11.22
CA PHE A 365 -4.83 14.00 -12.58
C PHE A 365 -5.72 13.33 -13.63
N TYR A 366 -6.22 12.13 -13.35
CA TYR A 366 -7.11 11.38 -14.24
C TYR A 366 -8.60 11.53 -13.87
N SER A 367 -8.89 12.33 -12.85
CA SER A 367 -10.24 12.54 -12.35
C SER A 367 -10.86 13.85 -12.87
N SER A 368 -12.12 14.07 -12.54
CA SER A 368 -12.79 15.37 -12.80
C SER A 368 -12.30 16.50 -11.89
N GLN A 369 -11.49 16.20 -10.89
CA GLN A 369 -10.90 17.16 -9.94
C GLN A 369 -9.47 17.57 -10.34
N ARG A 370 -9.01 17.16 -11.52
CA ARG A 370 -7.68 17.51 -12.01
C ARG A 370 -7.51 19.03 -12.11
N PRO A 371 -6.29 19.57 -11.90
CA PRO A 371 -5.98 20.96 -12.14
C PRO A 371 -6.39 21.39 -13.55
N ALA A 372 -6.95 22.61 -13.68
CA ALA A 372 -7.49 23.08 -14.95
C ALA A 372 -6.44 23.24 -16.08
N GLU A 373 -5.18 23.36 -15.70
CA GLU A 373 -4.04 23.47 -16.60
C GLU A 373 -3.69 22.15 -17.28
N ILE A 374 -4.04 21.02 -16.67
CA ILE A 374 -3.75 19.69 -17.22
C ILE A 374 -4.74 19.34 -18.31
N SER A 375 -4.25 19.29 -19.52
CA SER A 375 -5.02 18.98 -20.72
C SER A 375 -5.15 17.47 -20.98
N ASN A 376 -5.97 17.10 -21.96
CA ASN A 376 -5.98 15.72 -22.45
C ASN A 376 -4.69 15.35 -23.19
N GLU A 377 -3.99 16.34 -23.74
CA GLU A 377 -2.68 16.13 -24.39
C GLU A 377 -1.64 15.73 -23.37
N ASP A 378 -1.57 16.41 -22.23
CA ASP A 378 -0.66 16.04 -21.12
C ASP A 378 -0.91 14.63 -20.61
N LEU A 379 -2.17 14.20 -20.57
CA LEU A 379 -2.56 12.84 -20.17
C LEU A 379 -2.38 11.81 -21.29
N SER A 380 -2.05 12.24 -22.48
CA SER A 380 -1.83 11.39 -23.65
C SER A 380 -0.35 11.12 -23.90
N ASN A 381 0.55 11.82 -23.22
CA ASN A 381 1.96 11.47 -23.23
C ASN A 381 2.14 10.06 -22.66
N LEU A 382 2.96 9.24 -23.29
CA LEU A 382 3.12 7.81 -22.95
C LEU A 382 3.65 7.62 -21.53
N TYR A 383 4.43 8.56 -21.01
CA TYR A 383 5.03 8.47 -19.67
C TYR A 383 4.22 9.16 -18.57
N SER A 384 3.14 9.88 -18.90
CA SER A 384 2.22 10.47 -17.92
C SER A 384 0.83 9.85 -17.94
N ARG A 385 0.49 9.07 -18.96
CA ARG A 385 -0.81 8.43 -19.09
C ARG A 385 -1.09 7.39 -18.00
N ARG A 386 -2.35 7.07 -17.82
CA ARG A 386 -2.78 5.99 -16.95
C ARG A 386 -2.41 4.63 -17.54
N ILE A 387 -1.93 3.72 -16.68
CA ILE A 387 -1.57 2.35 -17.07
C ILE A 387 -2.71 1.42 -16.69
N PHE A 388 -3.11 0.55 -17.62
CA PHE A 388 -4.15 -0.44 -17.37
C PHE A 388 -3.54 -1.84 -17.16
N ILE A 389 -4.13 -2.61 -16.25
CA ILE A 389 -3.62 -3.93 -15.85
C ILE A 389 -3.52 -4.90 -17.03
N ASP A 390 -4.42 -4.79 -18.01
CA ASP A 390 -4.46 -5.63 -19.20
C ASP A 390 -3.34 -5.34 -20.23
N GLU A 391 -2.53 -4.31 -19.99
CA GLU A 391 -1.33 -4.04 -20.77
C GLU A 391 -0.22 -5.05 -20.45
N ILE A 392 -0.09 -5.39 -19.19
CA ILE A 392 0.92 -6.31 -18.67
C ILE A 392 0.33 -7.70 -18.45
N PHE A 393 -0.91 -7.77 -17.94
CA PHE A 393 -1.57 -9.01 -17.54
C PHE A 393 -2.90 -9.22 -18.28
N PRO A 394 -2.88 -9.41 -19.62
CA PRO A 394 -4.11 -9.53 -20.41
C PRO A 394 -4.94 -10.78 -20.09
N GLN A 395 -4.36 -11.77 -19.41
CA GLN A 395 -5.04 -13.01 -19.02
C GLN A 395 -5.84 -12.87 -17.71
N ILE A 396 -5.72 -11.75 -16.98
CA ILE A 396 -6.47 -11.55 -15.76
C ILE A 396 -7.89 -11.11 -16.09
N ASP A 397 -8.85 -11.96 -15.80
CA ASP A 397 -10.27 -11.60 -15.86
C ASP A 397 -10.61 -10.68 -14.68
N LEU A 398 -10.73 -9.38 -14.96
CA LEU A 398 -11.13 -8.39 -13.98
C LEU A 398 -12.64 -8.46 -13.77
N VAL A 399 -13.05 -8.74 -12.56
CA VAL A 399 -14.47 -8.71 -12.19
C VAL A 399 -14.92 -7.26 -12.02
N GLN A 400 -16.16 -6.98 -12.40
CA GLN A 400 -16.71 -5.62 -12.34
C GLN A 400 -16.59 -5.02 -10.93
N GLY A 401 -15.89 -3.89 -10.81
CA GLY A 401 -15.62 -3.21 -9.54
C GLY A 401 -14.19 -3.39 -9.01
N GLN A 402 -13.35 -4.22 -9.64
CA GLN A 402 -11.91 -4.25 -9.34
C GLN A 402 -11.18 -3.09 -10.02
N THR A 403 -10.07 -2.69 -9.40
CA THR A 403 -9.18 -1.68 -9.98
C THR A 403 -8.60 -2.20 -11.29
N THR A 404 -8.82 -1.47 -12.36
CA THR A 404 -8.34 -1.81 -13.71
C THR A 404 -6.99 -1.18 -14.04
N VAL A 405 -6.42 -0.44 -13.10
CA VAL A 405 -5.20 0.36 -13.28
C VAL A 405 -4.07 -0.14 -12.40
N ILE A 406 -2.85 0.07 -12.88
CA ILE A 406 -1.62 -0.16 -12.15
C ILE A 406 -1.06 1.21 -11.72
N ASN A 407 -0.70 1.33 -10.46
CA ASN A 407 0.10 2.44 -9.96
C ASN A 407 1.57 2.07 -10.15
N SER A 408 2.25 2.79 -11.03
CA SER A 408 3.67 2.58 -11.28
C SER A 408 4.55 3.32 -10.27
N LEU A 409 5.76 2.86 -10.09
CA LEU A 409 6.87 3.67 -9.60
C LEU A 409 7.52 4.29 -10.82
N ASP A 410 7.47 5.61 -10.92
CA ASP A 410 8.03 6.35 -12.01
C ASP A 410 9.32 7.05 -11.54
N LEU A 411 10.40 6.90 -12.31
CA LEU A 411 11.67 7.59 -12.11
C LEU A 411 11.89 8.52 -13.31
N ASN A 412 12.08 9.79 -13.03
CA ASN A 412 12.40 10.76 -14.07
C ASN A 412 13.83 11.28 -13.84
N TYR A 413 14.74 10.88 -14.72
CA TYR A 413 16.16 11.17 -14.61
C TYR A 413 16.57 12.23 -15.62
N TYR A 414 17.21 13.28 -15.12
CA TYR A 414 17.70 14.43 -15.89
C TYR A 414 19.23 14.52 -15.78
N PRO A 415 19.99 13.84 -16.64
CA PRO A 415 21.45 13.75 -16.50
C PRO A 415 22.16 15.10 -16.62
N ASN A 416 21.54 16.06 -17.29
CA ASN A 416 22.09 17.40 -17.50
C ASN A 416 21.67 18.42 -16.45
N LEU A 417 20.81 18.07 -15.49
CA LEU A 417 20.40 18.95 -14.43
C LEU A 417 21.06 18.56 -13.12
N ARG A 418 21.53 19.56 -12.40
CA ARG A 418 22.12 19.37 -11.08
C ARG A 418 21.10 18.78 -10.10
N GLY A 419 21.49 17.75 -9.37
CA GLY A 419 20.71 17.11 -8.33
C GLY A 419 20.97 17.69 -6.93
N PRO A 420 20.22 17.24 -5.91
CA PRO A 420 20.37 17.68 -4.52
C PRO A 420 21.79 17.42 -3.99
N TYR A 421 22.29 18.38 -3.21
CA TYR A 421 23.60 18.31 -2.56
C TYR A 421 24.79 18.12 -3.52
N ASN A 422 24.64 18.48 -4.78
CA ASN A 422 25.75 18.56 -5.72
C ASN A 422 26.32 20.00 -5.68
N MET A 423 27.38 20.17 -4.90
CA MET A 423 28.05 21.45 -4.67
C MET A 423 29.31 21.65 -5.51
N ASP A 424 29.36 21.04 -6.71
CA ASP A 424 30.44 21.28 -7.67
C ASP A 424 30.34 22.72 -8.21
N PRO A 425 31.33 23.59 -7.97
CA PRO A 425 31.29 24.95 -8.46
C PRO A 425 31.22 25.09 -10.00
N SER A 426 31.58 24.05 -10.74
CA SER A 426 31.49 24.02 -12.21
C SER A 426 30.06 23.98 -12.73
N VAL A 427 29.10 23.53 -11.90
CA VAL A 427 27.67 23.42 -12.25
C VAL A 427 26.80 24.45 -11.50
N SER A 428 27.39 25.60 -11.16
CA SER A 428 26.73 26.67 -10.42
C SER A 428 25.55 27.33 -11.14
N ASP A 429 25.43 27.09 -12.46
CA ASP A 429 24.27 27.50 -13.25
C ASP A 429 23.13 26.47 -13.25
N GLY A 430 23.28 25.35 -12.51
CA GLY A 430 22.33 24.26 -12.43
C GLY A 430 22.43 23.22 -13.55
N ILE A 431 23.39 23.36 -14.46
CA ILE A 431 23.57 22.50 -15.64
C ILE A 431 24.85 21.67 -15.49
N ILE A 432 24.73 20.38 -15.76
CA ILE A 432 25.86 19.46 -15.89
C ILE A 432 26.23 19.35 -17.36
N ASP A 433 27.38 19.88 -17.75
CA ASP A 433 27.85 19.88 -19.13
C ASP A 433 28.36 18.48 -19.57
N ASP A 434 29.10 17.79 -18.71
CA ASP A 434 29.57 16.42 -18.96
C ASP A 434 28.65 15.39 -18.32
N VAL A 435 27.62 15.02 -19.07
CA VAL A 435 26.60 14.09 -18.60
C VAL A 435 27.07 12.62 -18.54
N ASN A 436 28.28 12.30 -19.05
CA ASN A 436 28.75 10.91 -19.08
C ASN A 436 29.07 10.38 -17.67
N ASP A 437 29.52 11.26 -16.79
CA ASP A 437 29.86 10.92 -15.41
C ASP A 437 28.69 11.14 -14.45
N SER A 438 27.58 11.71 -14.95
CA SER A 438 26.41 11.99 -14.10
C SER A 438 25.74 10.71 -13.61
N TRP A 439 25.28 10.77 -12.36
CA TRP A 439 24.60 9.68 -11.69
C TRP A 439 23.47 10.19 -10.81
N ALA A 440 22.47 9.35 -10.57
CA ALA A 440 21.50 9.58 -9.48
C ALA A 440 20.92 8.26 -9.02
N GLY A 441 20.53 8.18 -7.78
CA GLY A 441 20.00 6.94 -7.22
C GLY A 441 19.12 7.14 -5.99
N ILE A 442 18.36 6.10 -5.68
CA ILE A 442 17.49 6.00 -4.52
C ILE A 442 17.76 4.71 -3.75
N THR A 443 17.58 4.77 -2.45
CA THR A 443 17.83 3.65 -1.52
C THR A 443 16.59 3.40 -0.67
N ARG A 444 16.34 2.14 -0.33
CA ARG A 444 15.27 1.76 0.59
C ARG A 444 15.69 0.65 1.55
N LEU A 445 14.98 0.56 2.67
CA LEU A 445 15.08 -0.54 3.62
C LEU A 445 14.46 -1.82 3.03
N ILE A 446 15.10 -2.96 3.31
CA ILE A 446 14.56 -4.30 3.09
C ILE A 446 14.25 -4.95 4.44
N ASN A 447 12.98 -5.20 4.71
CA ASN A 447 12.53 -5.78 5.97
C ASN A 447 12.89 -7.27 6.12
N THR A 448 12.98 -8.00 5.02
CA THR A 448 13.38 -9.41 4.98
C THR A 448 14.88 -9.47 4.69
N THR A 449 15.70 -9.43 5.70
CA THR A 449 17.16 -9.26 5.57
C THR A 449 17.91 -10.54 5.21
N ASP A 450 17.40 -11.71 5.61
CA ASP A 450 18.00 -13.01 5.30
C ASP A 450 17.34 -13.61 4.06
N PHE A 451 17.97 -13.42 2.92
CA PHE A 451 17.47 -13.92 1.63
C PHE A 451 17.69 -15.44 1.48
N GLU A 452 18.71 -16.01 2.16
CA GLU A 452 18.90 -17.45 2.16
C GLU A 452 17.78 -18.15 2.93
N GLN A 453 17.41 -17.63 4.09
CA GLN A 453 16.32 -18.18 4.89
C GLN A 453 14.95 -17.94 4.22
N SER A 454 14.76 -16.77 3.65
CA SER A 454 13.51 -16.37 3.02
C SER A 454 13.34 -16.89 1.60
N ASN A 455 14.39 -17.55 1.07
CA ASN A 455 14.42 -18.12 -0.26
C ASN A 455 14.10 -17.08 -1.37
N VAL A 456 14.71 -15.90 -1.28
CA VAL A 456 14.64 -14.88 -2.32
C VAL A 456 15.53 -15.32 -3.47
N GLU A 457 14.95 -15.54 -4.65
CA GLU A 457 15.65 -16.07 -5.80
C GLU A 457 15.90 -15.02 -6.89
N TYR A 458 14.94 -14.10 -7.08
CA TYR A 458 14.98 -13.15 -8.19
C TYR A 458 14.59 -11.74 -7.75
N LEU A 459 15.22 -10.77 -8.38
CA LEU A 459 14.69 -9.42 -8.55
C LEU A 459 13.94 -9.39 -9.88
N GLU A 460 12.65 -9.06 -9.84
CA GLU A 460 11.78 -9.09 -11.02
C GLU A 460 11.00 -7.77 -11.15
N PHE A 461 10.89 -7.27 -12.38
CA PHE A 461 10.10 -6.08 -12.64
C PHE A 461 9.59 -6.03 -14.08
N TRP A 462 8.46 -5.34 -14.25
CA TRP A 462 7.96 -4.91 -15.55
C TRP A 462 8.33 -3.46 -15.79
N LEU A 463 9.08 -3.22 -16.83
CA LEU A 463 9.51 -1.88 -17.27
C LEU A 463 8.84 -1.53 -18.59
N MET A 464 8.17 -0.37 -18.64
CA MET A 464 7.73 0.20 -19.90
C MET A 464 8.95 0.67 -20.70
N ASP A 465 8.92 0.48 -22.00
CA ASP A 465 9.99 0.95 -22.90
C ASP A 465 10.23 2.45 -22.68
N PRO A 466 11.40 2.87 -22.18
CA PRO A 466 11.68 4.27 -21.92
C PRO A 466 12.06 5.08 -23.18
N PHE A 467 12.07 4.45 -24.34
CA PHE A 467 12.51 5.05 -25.61
C PHE A 467 11.38 5.19 -26.64
N LEU A 468 10.12 5.11 -26.22
CA LEU A 468 8.95 5.16 -27.14
C LEU A 468 8.78 6.52 -27.82
N GLU A 469 9.19 7.60 -27.19
CA GLU A 469 9.03 8.98 -27.69
C GLU A 469 10.36 9.62 -28.10
N ASP A 470 11.50 8.92 -27.93
CA ASP A 470 12.83 9.45 -28.19
C ASP A 470 13.71 8.41 -28.89
N ASP A 471 13.66 8.42 -30.21
CA ASP A 471 14.44 7.52 -31.08
C ASP A 471 15.95 7.79 -31.03
N ASP A 472 16.37 8.98 -30.60
CA ASP A 472 17.79 9.39 -30.58
C ASP A 472 18.46 9.04 -29.23
N ASN A 473 17.71 8.61 -28.23
CA ASN A 473 18.24 8.24 -26.92
C ASN A 473 19.04 6.93 -26.99
N THR A 474 20.29 7.00 -26.62
CA THR A 474 21.21 5.86 -26.68
C THR A 474 21.07 4.91 -25.49
N GLY A 475 20.35 5.33 -24.44
CA GLY A 475 20.23 4.59 -23.19
C GLY A 475 21.43 4.79 -22.27
N GLY A 476 21.53 3.94 -21.28
CA GLY A 476 22.55 3.94 -20.23
C GLY A 476 22.45 2.70 -19.36
N LYS A 477 22.81 2.81 -18.10
CA LYS A 477 22.84 1.71 -17.14
C LYS A 477 21.87 1.96 -15.97
N LEU A 478 21.12 0.93 -15.65
CA LEU A 478 20.34 0.81 -14.39
C LEU A 478 21.02 -0.24 -13.53
N THR A 479 21.49 0.16 -12.36
CA THR A 479 22.21 -0.73 -11.46
C THR A 479 21.46 -0.87 -10.15
N PHE A 480 21.35 -2.12 -9.66
CA PHE A 480 20.81 -2.43 -8.35
C PHE A 480 21.92 -2.90 -7.42
N ASN A 481 21.89 -2.42 -6.19
CA ASN A 481 22.75 -2.92 -5.12
C ASN A 481 21.88 -3.56 -4.03
N LEU A 482 22.30 -4.71 -3.52
CA LEU A 482 21.64 -5.42 -2.41
C LEU A 482 22.67 -5.73 -1.32
N GLY A 483 22.43 -5.23 -0.11
CA GLY A 483 23.38 -5.45 1.00
C GLY A 483 23.27 -4.41 2.10
N ASN A 484 24.43 -4.08 2.65
CA ASN A 484 24.61 -2.93 3.53
C ASN A 484 25.06 -1.75 2.68
N ILE A 485 24.33 -0.67 2.74
CA ILE A 485 24.56 0.55 1.96
C ILE A 485 24.71 1.70 2.95
N SER A 486 25.65 2.59 2.72
CA SER A 486 25.84 3.77 3.55
C SER A 486 24.60 4.65 3.51
N GLU A 487 24.14 5.10 4.69
CA GLU A 487 23.05 6.06 4.84
C GLU A 487 23.56 7.51 4.88
N ASP A 488 24.88 7.69 4.87
CA ASP A 488 25.60 8.97 4.90
C ASP A 488 25.56 9.59 3.49
N ILE A 489 24.55 10.42 3.26
CA ILE A 489 24.20 10.99 1.94
C ILE A 489 25.18 12.10 1.57
N ILE A 490 25.47 12.98 2.54
CA ILE A 490 26.40 14.10 2.35
C ILE A 490 27.85 13.74 2.69
N LYS A 491 28.09 12.52 3.17
CA LYS A 491 29.42 11.94 3.43
C LYS A 491 30.30 12.71 4.41
N ASP A 492 29.68 13.25 5.43
CA ASP A 492 30.39 13.97 6.51
C ASP A 492 30.76 13.06 7.70
N GLY A 493 30.34 11.78 7.68
CA GLY A 493 30.57 10.80 8.72
C GLY A 493 29.73 11.04 9.99
N ARG A 494 28.70 11.85 9.91
CA ARG A 494 27.81 12.20 11.01
C ARG A 494 26.38 11.96 10.60
N LYS A 495 25.55 11.52 11.53
CA LYS A 495 24.13 11.38 11.28
C LYS A 495 23.46 12.74 11.32
N GLN A 496 22.90 13.16 10.21
CA GLN A 496 22.13 14.39 10.08
C GLN A 496 20.62 14.08 10.14
N TYR A 497 19.86 14.99 10.73
CA TYR A 497 18.39 14.91 10.82
C TYR A 497 17.80 16.27 11.23
N GLU A 498 16.86 16.76 10.48
CA GLU A 498 16.32 18.12 10.61
C GLU A 498 15.65 18.40 11.95
N ASN A 499 14.89 17.44 12.49
CA ASN A 499 14.20 17.60 13.77
C ASN A 499 15.12 17.62 15.02
N GLY A 500 16.41 17.56 14.81
CA GLY A 500 17.43 17.78 15.85
C GLY A 500 17.86 19.23 16.00
N LEU A 501 17.51 20.10 15.07
CA LEU A 501 17.80 21.53 15.14
C LEU A 501 16.97 22.22 16.24
N PRO A 502 17.51 23.31 16.85
CA PRO A 502 16.81 24.03 17.91
C PRO A 502 15.49 24.64 17.42
N GLU A 503 14.43 24.52 18.24
CA GLU A 503 13.11 25.04 17.93
C GLU A 503 13.06 26.58 17.81
N ASP A 504 14.00 27.29 18.44
CA ASP A 504 14.13 28.75 18.42
C ASP A 504 15.05 29.28 17.31
N GLY A 505 15.61 28.37 16.49
CA GLY A 505 16.51 28.70 15.40
C GLY A 505 17.91 29.19 15.85
N ASP A 506 18.26 29.12 17.14
CA ASP A 506 19.58 29.53 17.62
C ASP A 506 20.62 28.41 17.43
N ILE A 507 21.24 28.39 16.26
CA ILE A 507 22.31 27.45 15.90
C ILE A 507 23.71 27.91 16.37
N SER A 508 23.84 29.03 17.05
CA SER A 508 25.13 29.64 17.44
C SER A 508 26.01 28.77 18.33
N LEU A 509 25.43 27.82 19.04
CA LEU A 509 26.14 26.87 19.91
C LEU A 509 26.39 25.52 19.25
N LEU A 510 25.87 25.29 18.06
CA LEU A 510 26.05 24.04 17.34
C LEU A 510 27.36 24.07 16.55
N PRO A 511 28.07 22.93 16.46
CA PRO A 511 29.20 22.84 15.56
C PRO A 511 28.74 22.85 14.11
N THR A 512 29.55 23.44 13.25
CA THR A 512 29.34 23.40 11.80
C THR A 512 30.47 22.62 11.13
N THR A 513 30.17 21.99 10.00
CA THR A 513 31.13 21.37 9.09
C THR A 513 31.28 22.21 7.82
N SER A 514 31.93 21.66 6.83
CA SER A 514 31.96 22.26 5.47
C SER A 514 30.63 22.13 4.77
N TRP A 515 29.77 21.20 5.20
CA TRP A 515 28.41 21.03 4.70
C TRP A 515 27.43 21.97 5.38
N GLY A 516 27.31 21.91 6.69
CA GLY A 516 26.30 22.65 7.39
C GLY A 516 26.32 22.49 8.90
N THR A 517 25.21 22.76 9.53
CA THR A 517 25.01 22.69 10.96
C THR A 517 24.88 21.22 11.41
N VAL A 518 25.73 20.83 12.38
CA VAL A 518 25.68 19.49 12.94
C VAL A 518 24.69 19.44 14.08
N VAL A 519 23.69 18.59 13.96
CA VAL A 519 22.70 18.35 15.01
C VAL A 519 23.30 17.65 16.23
N PRO A 520 22.82 17.95 17.46
CA PRO A 520 23.27 17.28 18.67
C PRO A 520 22.91 15.79 18.66
N GLN A 521 23.81 14.96 19.20
CA GLN A 521 23.60 13.49 19.29
C GLN A 521 22.50 13.06 20.28
N ASN A 522 21.93 13.94 21.08
CA ASN A 522 20.83 13.64 21.99
C ASN A 522 19.51 13.56 21.24
N GLN A 523 19.19 12.41 20.75
CA GLN A 523 18.12 12.17 19.81
C GLN A 523 16.75 12.09 20.45
N SER A 524 15.79 12.68 19.79
CA SER A 524 14.39 12.29 19.90
C SER A 524 14.22 10.85 19.37
N LEU A 525 13.47 10.03 20.09
CA LEU A 525 13.13 8.66 19.65
C LEU A 525 12.13 8.64 18.48
N VAL A 526 11.68 9.80 18.03
CA VAL A 526 10.66 9.95 16.99
C VAL A 526 11.12 11.04 16.02
N TYR A 527 11.19 10.69 14.75
CA TYR A 527 11.44 11.67 13.70
C TYR A 527 10.13 12.37 13.35
N ALA A 528 9.95 13.54 13.90
CA ALA A 528 8.82 14.41 13.65
C ALA A 528 9.21 15.86 13.99
N PHE A 529 8.75 16.80 13.18
CA PHE A 529 8.93 18.22 13.48
C PHE A 529 8.16 18.63 14.74
N SER A 530 8.69 19.61 15.47
CA SER A 530 7.97 20.22 16.58
C SER A 530 6.71 20.95 16.07
N SER A 531 5.62 20.85 16.83
CA SER A 531 4.35 21.54 16.54
C SER A 531 4.21 22.87 17.27
N VAL A 532 5.27 23.36 17.93
CA VAL A 532 5.22 24.53 18.81
C VAL A 532 5.73 25.76 18.08
N GLY A 533 4.86 26.73 17.81
CA GLY A 533 5.23 28.02 17.22
C GLY A 533 5.88 27.90 15.84
N ASP A 534 6.98 28.60 15.65
CA ASP A 534 7.76 28.65 14.42
C ASP A 534 8.84 27.53 14.36
N ALA A 535 8.83 26.60 15.31
CA ALA A 535 9.84 25.56 15.45
C ALA A 535 10.01 24.70 14.19
N ARG A 536 8.91 24.45 13.46
CA ARG A 536 8.98 23.71 12.20
C ARG A 536 9.82 24.45 11.17
N ILE A 537 9.64 25.73 10.99
CA ILE A 537 10.38 26.57 10.04
C ILE A 537 11.89 26.46 10.30
N ASN A 538 12.27 26.48 11.59
CA ASN A 538 13.66 26.36 11.99
C ASN A 538 14.25 24.96 11.85
N GLN A 539 13.41 23.94 11.69
CA GLN A 539 13.81 22.53 11.60
C GLN A 539 13.68 21.94 10.20
N ASP A 540 12.90 22.57 9.32
CA ASP A 540 12.59 22.08 7.98
C ASP A 540 13.49 22.81 6.97
N VAL A 541 14.75 22.41 6.90
CA VAL A 541 15.83 23.14 6.23
C VAL A 541 16.75 22.24 5.38
N GLY A 542 16.44 20.99 5.23
CA GLY A 542 17.28 20.03 4.51
C GLY A 542 18.28 19.27 5.41
N ILE A 543 18.92 18.23 4.87
CA ILE A 543 19.84 17.33 5.61
C ILE A 543 21.10 18.08 6.07
N ASP A 544 21.55 19.10 5.36
CA ASP A 544 22.73 19.88 5.71
C ASP A 544 22.49 20.83 6.90
N GLY A 545 21.22 21.01 7.30
CA GLY A 545 20.85 21.83 8.45
C GLY A 545 20.97 23.33 8.20
N TYR A 546 20.87 23.76 6.95
CA TYR A 546 20.85 25.16 6.53
C TYR A 546 19.59 25.48 5.71
N ASP A 547 19.12 26.73 5.82
CA ASP A 547 18.13 27.25 4.90
C ASP A 547 18.80 27.82 3.62
N ASP A 548 18.02 28.12 2.58
CA ASP A 548 18.51 28.68 1.30
C ASP A 548 19.46 29.87 1.47
N SER A 549 19.23 30.73 2.49
CA SER A 549 20.03 31.92 2.74
C SER A 549 21.39 31.58 3.35
N GLU A 550 21.42 30.59 4.22
CA GLU A 550 22.63 30.09 4.86
C GLU A 550 23.49 29.32 3.87
N GLU A 551 22.85 28.47 3.04
CA GLU A 551 23.50 27.79 1.93
C GLU A 551 24.16 28.76 0.94
N ALA A 552 23.42 29.79 0.52
CA ALA A 552 23.96 30.85 -0.35
C ALA A 552 25.17 31.57 0.26
N ALA A 553 25.20 31.71 1.57
CA ALA A 553 26.32 32.34 2.27
C ALA A 553 27.57 31.46 2.34
N ILE A 554 27.37 30.12 2.43
CA ILE A 554 28.46 29.14 2.54
C ILE A 554 28.93 28.71 1.17
N PHE A 555 28.00 28.28 0.32
CA PHE A 555 28.28 27.85 -1.06
C PHE A 555 28.17 29.05 -2.02
N THR A 556 29.08 30.00 -1.90
CA THR A 556 29.05 31.28 -2.62
C THR A 556 28.99 31.14 -4.15
N ALA A 557 29.41 30.01 -4.72
CA ALA A 557 29.26 29.73 -6.14
C ALA A 557 27.79 29.60 -6.57
N PHE A 558 26.90 29.25 -5.63
CA PHE A 558 25.47 29.03 -5.87
C PHE A 558 24.58 30.16 -5.31
N SER A 559 25.19 31.26 -4.82
CA SER A 559 24.47 32.38 -4.19
C SER A 559 23.43 33.07 -5.08
N ASP A 560 23.52 32.90 -6.39
CA ASP A 560 22.56 33.45 -7.35
C ASP A 560 21.32 32.54 -7.57
N LEU A 561 21.34 31.33 -7.04
CA LEU A 561 20.21 30.38 -7.09
C LEU A 561 19.25 30.66 -5.94
N SER A 562 17.97 30.38 -6.17
CA SER A 562 16.94 30.46 -5.12
C SER A 562 16.95 29.23 -4.19
N ASP A 563 17.62 28.18 -4.58
CA ASP A 563 17.74 26.90 -3.90
C ASP A 563 19.17 26.38 -4.17
N PRO A 564 20.14 26.79 -3.35
CA PRO A 564 21.54 26.44 -3.55
C PRO A 564 21.85 24.96 -3.35
N ALA A 565 21.20 24.26 -2.39
CA ALA A 565 21.36 22.83 -2.20
C ALA A 565 20.54 21.98 -3.18
N ASN A 566 19.57 22.57 -3.87
CA ASN A 566 18.61 21.92 -4.76
C ASN A 566 17.79 20.84 -4.04
N ASP A 567 17.38 21.13 -2.82
CA ASP A 567 16.64 20.22 -1.94
C ASP A 567 15.24 20.70 -1.56
N ASN A 568 14.79 21.84 -2.11
CA ASN A 568 13.47 22.39 -1.88
C ASN A 568 12.38 21.46 -2.43
N TYR A 569 11.59 20.89 -1.52
CA TYR A 569 10.45 20.07 -1.86
C TYR A 569 9.19 20.88 -2.13
N ASN A 570 8.52 20.58 -3.23
CA ASN A 570 7.23 21.18 -3.55
C ASN A 570 6.18 20.10 -3.85
N TYR A 571 5.06 20.19 -3.15
CA TYR A 571 3.94 19.31 -3.43
C TYR A 571 3.37 19.54 -4.84
N PHE A 572 3.25 18.47 -5.63
CA PHE A 572 2.91 18.54 -7.05
C PHE A 572 1.60 19.29 -7.39
N LEU A 573 0.64 19.38 -6.47
CA LEU A 573 -0.59 20.19 -6.69
C LEU A 573 -0.37 21.69 -6.50
N ASN A 574 0.70 22.11 -5.83
CA ASN A 574 1.01 23.51 -5.62
C ASN A 574 1.80 24.12 -6.78
N LYS A 575 2.43 23.29 -7.61
CA LYS A 575 3.12 23.74 -8.84
C LYS A 575 2.15 23.86 -10.01
N SER A 576 2.46 24.77 -10.93
CA SER A 576 1.81 24.93 -12.23
C SER A 576 2.54 24.12 -13.31
N GLY A 577 1.93 24.00 -14.48
CA GLY A 577 2.52 23.33 -15.63
C GLY A 577 2.01 21.92 -15.86
N ASN A 578 2.67 21.17 -16.73
CA ASN A 578 2.36 19.80 -17.06
C ASN A 578 2.73 18.83 -15.91
N ILE A 579 2.42 17.54 -16.04
CA ILE A 579 2.65 16.55 -14.97
C ILE A 579 4.12 16.46 -14.58
N PHE A 580 5.04 16.46 -15.56
CA PHE A 580 6.47 16.33 -15.28
C PHE A 580 7.04 17.56 -14.56
N GLU A 581 6.63 18.76 -14.97
CA GLU A 581 7.02 20.01 -14.31
C GLU A 581 6.53 20.08 -12.87
N ARG A 582 5.35 19.50 -12.60
CA ARG A 582 4.77 19.43 -11.25
C ARG A 582 5.52 18.50 -10.31
N TYR A 583 6.09 17.39 -10.85
CA TYR A 583 6.86 16.43 -10.06
C TYR A 583 8.35 16.73 -10.03
N MET A 584 8.83 17.83 -10.63
CA MET A 584 10.25 18.11 -10.74
C MET A 584 10.93 18.35 -9.40
N ASP A 585 10.24 18.96 -8.42
CA ASP A 585 10.72 19.17 -7.06
C ASP A 585 10.06 18.21 -6.07
N TYR A 586 9.57 17.08 -6.54
CA TYR A 586 8.92 16.06 -5.73
C TYR A 586 9.86 14.86 -5.56
N ASN A 587 10.46 14.74 -4.39
CA ASN A 587 11.46 13.73 -4.05
C ASN A 587 10.92 12.74 -3.00
N GLY A 588 9.80 12.11 -3.31
CA GLY A 588 9.20 11.14 -2.38
C GLY A 588 8.56 11.79 -1.16
N LEU A 589 9.30 12.14 -0.13
CA LEU A 589 8.76 12.72 1.10
C LEU A 589 9.49 13.97 1.58
N ASP A 590 10.60 14.37 0.97
CA ASP A 590 11.63 15.11 1.68
C ASP A 590 12.23 16.25 0.90
N GLY A 591 13.06 16.98 1.57
CA GLY A 591 13.65 18.22 1.23
C GLY A 591 13.09 19.32 2.12
N ASN A 592 13.62 20.48 2.02
CA ASN A 592 13.14 21.67 2.66
C ASN A 592 11.69 21.96 2.22
N SER A 593 10.73 21.61 3.07
CA SER A 593 9.31 21.74 2.76
C SER A 593 8.81 23.17 2.91
N PRO A 594 7.74 23.61 2.22
CA PRO A 594 7.24 24.97 2.34
C PRO A 594 6.84 25.34 3.78
N GLU A 595 7.23 26.49 4.25
CA GLU A 595 6.92 27.02 5.59
C GLU A 595 5.42 27.08 5.89
N THR A 596 4.60 27.34 4.90
CA THR A 596 3.15 27.46 5.03
C THR A 596 2.44 26.29 4.39
N ILE A 597 1.92 25.40 5.22
CA ILE A 597 1.02 24.34 4.78
C ILE A 597 -0.38 24.96 4.60
N SER A 598 -0.84 25.04 3.35
CA SER A 598 -2.21 25.44 3.07
C SER A 598 -3.17 24.28 3.36
N ASN A 599 -4.46 24.59 3.59
CA ASN A 599 -5.49 23.54 3.73
C ASN A 599 -5.66 22.65 2.48
N ASN A 600 -4.99 23.00 1.39
CA ASN A 600 -4.97 22.24 0.14
C ASN A 600 -3.77 21.27 0.06
N ASP A 601 -2.79 21.39 0.94
CA ASP A 601 -1.59 20.55 0.97
C ASP A 601 -1.86 19.19 1.60
N ARG A 602 -2.75 18.42 0.98
CA ARG A 602 -3.11 17.08 1.41
C ARG A 602 -2.05 16.08 0.97
N GLY A 603 -0.90 16.09 1.55
CA GLY A 603 0.16 15.15 1.25
C GLY A 603 1.53 15.79 1.11
N SER A 604 1.67 17.06 1.51
CA SER A 604 2.99 17.60 1.79
C SER A 604 3.63 16.74 2.89
N SER A 605 4.88 16.40 2.73
CA SER A 605 5.63 15.70 3.76
C SER A 605 5.60 16.50 5.05
N THR A 606 5.42 15.81 6.14
CA THR A 606 5.53 16.35 7.49
C THR A 606 6.63 15.64 8.26
N TYR A 607 7.46 14.85 7.56
CA TYR A 607 8.54 14.10 8.17
C TYR A 607 9.86 14.82 7.92
N PRO A 608 10.70 14.96 8.95
CA PRO A 608 12.04 15.50 8.77
C PRO A 608 12.89 14.53 7.94
N ASP A 609 13.79 15.09 7.16
CA ASP A 609 14.86 14.37 6.49
C ASP A 609 15.82 13.81 7.52
N VAL A 610 16.28 12.58 7.28
CA VAL A 610 17.14 11.87 8.22
C VAL A 610 18.01 10.84 7.52
N GLU A 611 19.29 10.81 7.89
CA GLU A 611 20.24 9.78 7.46
C GLU A 611 20.14 8.52 8.33
N ASP A 612 18.94 7.97 8.38
CA ASP A 612 18.56 6.76 9.14
C ASP A 612 17.32 6.13 8.49
N ILE A 613 17.50 5.52 7.33
CA ILE A 613 16.42 4.95 6.51
C ILE A 613 15.72 3.80 7.24
N ASN A 614 16.47 3.04 8.04
CA ASN A 614 15.95 1.90 8.78
C ASN A 614 15.34 2.28 10.14
N ARG A 615 15.48 3.54 10.55
CA ARG A 615 14.99 4.12 11.81
C ARG A 615 15.48 3.36 13.06
N ASP A 616 16.72 2.90 13.05
CA ASP A 616 17.33 2.23 14.19
C ASP A 616 18.09 3.19 15.12
N ASN A 617 18.02 4.50 14.85
CA ASN A 617 18.70 5.61 15.52
C ASN A 617 20.23 5.63 15.33
N THR A 618 20.75 4.84 14.40
CA THR A 618 22.15 4.87 14.00
C THR A 618 22.25 5.12 12.52
N MET A 619 23.36 5.64 12.05
CA MET A 619 23.66 5.78 10.63
C MET A 619 24.60 4.67 10.21
N ASN A 620 24.23 3.88 9.22
CA ASN A 620 25.14 2.91 8.62
C ASN A 620 26.10 3.65 7.67
N THR A 621 27.41 3.48 7.89
CA THR A 621 28.45 4.06 7.04
C THR A 621 29.20 3.01 6.19
N ILE A 622 28.75 1.74 6.27
CA ILE A 622 29.44 0.62 5.64
C ILE A 622 28.78 0.34 4.28
N ASP A 623 29.59 0.34 3.24
CA ASP A 623 29.23 -0.15 1.92
C ASP A 623 29.74 -1.58 1.73
N SER A 624 28.80 -2.53 1.71
CA SER A 624 29.08 -3.95 1.49
C SER A 624 27.88 -4.60 0.83
N TYR A 625 27.90 -4.69 -0.50
CA TYR A 625 26.73 -5.06 -1.29
C TYR A 625 27.08 -5.86 -2.54
N PHE A 626 26.10 -6.62 -3.03
CA PHE A 626 26.08 -7.23 -4.35
C PHE A 626 25.58 -6.22 -5.40
N GLU A 627 26.15 -6.25 -6.57
CA GLU A 627 25.85 -5.34 -7.67
C GLU A 627 25.28 -6.08 -8.89
N TYR A 628 24.18 -5.54 -9.44
CA TYR A 628 23.47 -6.08 -10.60
C TYR A 628 23.33 -4.95 -11.63
N GLU A 629 24.15 -5.00 -12.67
CA GLU A 629 24.19 -3.99 -13.72
C GLU A 629 23.35 -4.42 -14.92
N LEU A 630 22.47 -3.54 -15.38
CA LEU A 630 21.62 -3.72 -16.56
C LEU A 630 21.86 -2.61 -17.55
N GLU A 631 22.21 -2.98 -18.78
CA GLU A 631 22.17 -2.05 -19.88
C GLU A 631 20.72 -1.84 -20.34
N ILE A 632 20.22 -0.60 -20.23
CA ILE A 632 18.91 -0.19 -20.71
C ILE A 632 19.12 0.71 -21.92
N SER A 633 19.04 0.12 -23.10
CA SER A 633 19.21 0.79 -24.38
C SER A 633 18.21 0.24 -25.41
N PRO A 634 17.88 0.97 -26.48
CA PRO A 634 17.02 0.42 -27.54
C PRO A 634 17.52 -0.91 -28.10
N ASN A 635 18.84 -1.06 -28.17
CA ASN A 635 19.48 -2.30 -28.65
C ASN A 635 19.33 -3.44 -27.63
N SER A 636 19.56 -3.19 -26.35
CA SER A 636 19.44 -4.22 -25.29
C SER A 636 18.00 -4.70 -25.13
N LEU A 637 17.02 -3.79 -25.21
CA LEU A 637 15.60 -4.10 -25.12
C LEU A 637 15.08 -4.88 -26.33
N SER A 638 15.57 -4.56 -27.52
CA SER A 638 15.19 -5.27 -28.75
C SER A 638 15.89 -6.63 -28.91
N ASN A 639 16.97 -6.87 -28.18
CA ASN A 639 17.75 -8.12 -28.25
C ASN A 639 16.93 -9.29 -27.70
N LEU A 640 16.53 -10.21 -28.58
CA LEU A 640 15.75 -11.40 -28.21
C LEU A 640 16.51 -12.41 -27.32
N ASN A 641 17.84 -12.29 -27.26
CA ASN A 641 18.71 -13.14 -26.46
C ASN A 641 19.20 -12.43 -25.17
N ASN A 642 18.60 -11.31 -24.78
CA ASN A 642 18.92 -10.68 -23.52
C ASN A 642 18.59 -11.64 -22.36
N PRO A 643 19.58 -12.05 -21.55
CA PRO A 643 19.38 -13.11 -20.56
C PRO A 643 18.42 -12.71 -19.42
N TYR A 644 18.22 -11.42 -19.22
CA TYR A 644 17.38 -10.90 -18.14
C TYR A 644 15.95 -10.62 -18.58
N ILE A 645 15.67 -10.52 -19.89
CA ILE A 645 14.30 -10.26 -20.39
C ILE A 645 13.60 -11.58 -20.66
N ILE A 646 12.64 -11.94 -19.81
CA ILE A 646 11.92 -13.22 -19.88
C ILE A 646 10.59 -13.14 -20.59
N ASP A 647 9.97 -11.95 -20.67
CA ASP A 647 8.71 -11.72 -21.40
C ASP A 647 8.67 -10.31 -22.00
N ARG A 648 7.88 -10.17 -23.04
CA ARG A 648 7.62 -8.90 -23.75
C ARG A 648 6.14 -8.80 -24.06
N LYS A 649 5.54 -7.64 -23.78
CA LYS A 649 4.14 -7.35 -24.11
C LYS A 649 4.10 -6.12 -25.01
N GLU A 650 3.24 -6.19 -26.01
CA GLU A 650 2.95 -5.05 -26.88
C GLU A 650 1.45 -4.83 -26.90
N LYS A 651 1.01 -3.61 -26.76
CA LYS A 651 -0.40 -3.26 -26.78
C LYS A 651 -0.62 -1.90 -27.40
N ASN A 652 -1.64 -1.80 -28.28
CA ASN A 652 -2.15 -0.51 -28.71
C ASN A 652 -3.08 0.06 -27.61
N VAL A 653 -2.74 1.23 -27.12
CA VAL A 653 -3.48 1.93 -26.07
C VAL A 653 -4.20 3.13 -26.68
N ASN A 654 -5.45 3.35 -26.27
CA ASN A 654 -6.22 4.52 -26.65
C ASN A 654 -5.93 5.65 -25.67
N LEU A 655 -5.53 6.79 -26.18
CA LEU A 655 -5.14 7.95 -25.38
C LEU A 655 -6.29 8.95 -25.22
N PRO A 656 -6.30 9.79 -24.18
CA PRO A 656 -7.37 10.78 -23.92
C PRO A 656 -7.57 11.83 -25.01
N ASN A 657 -6.55 12.10 -25.84
CA ASN A 657 -6.66 12.98 -27.01
C ASN A 657 -7.32 12.32 -28.23
N GLY A 658 -7.62 11.00 -28.16
CA GLY A 658 -8.25 10.21 -29.22
C GLY A 658 -7.28 9.51 -30.15
N SER A 659 -5.97 9.67 -29.95
CA SER A 659 -4.96 8.88 -30.69
C SER A 659 -4.83 7.46 -30.11
N SER A 660 -4.14 6.59 -30.83
CA SER A 660 -3.81 5.24 -30.39
C SER A 660 -2.34 4.99 -30.68
N GLU A 661 -1.62 4.62 -29.63
CA GLU A 661 -0.17 4.40 -29.69
C GLU A 661 0.19 2.99 -29.26
N LEU A 662 1.28 2.46 -29.81
CA LEU A 662 1.82 1.15 -29.42
C LEU A 662 2.75 1.32 -28.23
N VAL A 663 2.42 0.67 -27.13
CA VAL A 663 3.30 0.59 -25.96
C VAL A 663 3.93 -0.79 -25.83
N ARG A 664 5.14 -0.82 -25.30
CA ARG A 664 5.90 -2.02 -25.07
C ARG A 664 6.29 -2.11 -23.59
N TRP A 665 6.20 -3.32 -23.06
CA TRP A 665 6.60 -3.68 -21.71
C TRP A 665 7.56 -4.84 -21.74
N TYR A 666 8.58 -4.79 -20.91
CA TYR A 666 9.60 -5.82 -20.76
C TYR A 666 9.61 -6.35 -19.34
N GLN A 667 9.52 -7.67 -19.18
CA GLN A 667 9.71 -8.32 -17.90
C GLN A 667 11.17 -8.71 -17.72
N PHE A 668 11.79 -8.08 -16.74
CA PHE A 668 13.13 -8.43 -16.31
C PHE A 668 13.08 -9.41 -15.15
N ARG A 669 13.97 -10.37 -15.18
CA ARG A 669 14.21 -11.31 -14.08
C ARG A 669 15.69 -11.49 -13.89
N ILE A 670 16.22 -11.06 -12.74
CA ILE A 670 17.62 -11.05 -12.39
C ILE A 670 17.83 -12.05 -11.26
N PRO A 671 18.62 -13.13 -11.46
CA PRO A 671 18.95 -14.04 -10.38
C PRO A 671 19.76 -13.35 -9.29
N VAL A 672 19.26 -13.39 -8.05
CA VAL A 672 19.94 -12.74 -6.92
C VAL A 672 21.30 -13.39 -6.61
N ASN A 673 21.45 -14.68 -6.90
CA ASN A 673 22.68 -15.42 -6.68
C ASN A 673 23.76 -15.24 -7.78
N GLU A 674 23.47 -14.42 -8.83
CA GLU A 674 24.38 -14.16 -9.93
C GLU A 674 24.69 -12.66 -10.07
N PRO A 675 25.30 -12.03 -9.05
CA PRO A 675 25.67 -10.61 -9.14
C PRO A 675 26.75 -10.37 -10.18
N ALA A 676 26.73 -9.21 -10.82
CA ALA A 676 27.77 -8.76 -11.73
C ALA A 676 29.07 -8.43 -11.00
N GLY A 677 28.94 -7.94 -9.75
CA GLY A 677 30.06 -7.56 -8.89
C GLY A 677 29.72 -7.60 -7.40
N THR A 678 30.73 -7.40 -6.59
CA THR A 678 30.62 -7.26 -5.13
C THR A 678 31.50 -6.12 -4.63
N VAL A 679 30.99 -5.33 -3.73
CA VAL A 679 31.69 -4.22 -3.09
C VAL A 679 31.78 -4.50 -1.59
N GLY A 680 32.87 -4.07 -0.93
CA GLY A 680 33.03 -4.12 0.51
C GLY A 680 33.14 -5.51 1.13
N GLY A 681 33.35 -6.56 0.32
CA GLY A 681 33.65 -7.92 0.80
C GLY A 681 32.42 -8.71 1.28
N ILE A 682 31.21 -8.38 0.81
CA ILE A 682 30.01 -9.19 1.03
C ILE A 682 30.21 -10.59 0.43
N SER A 683 29.78 -11.63 1.14
CA SER A 683 30.00 -13.02 0.72
C SER A 683 28.77 -13.93 0.84
N ASP A 684 27.72 -13.49 1.53
CA ASP A 684 26.49 -14.25 1.71
C ASP A 684 25.25 -13.33 1.69
N PHE A 685 24.06 -13.93 1.56
CA PHE A 685 22.79 -13.23 1.46
C PHE A 685 22.00 -13.18 2.79
N ARG A 686 22.69 -13.26 3.93
CA ARG A 686 22.04 -13.32 5.26
C ARG A 686 21.78 -11.95 5.87
N SER A 687 22.42 -10.90 5.34
CA SER A 687 22.30 -9.55 5.89
C SER A 687 22.12 -8.53 4.77
N ILE A 688 21.03 -8.65 4.04
CA ILE A 688 20.63 -7.70 3.00
C ILE A 688 19.67 -6.68 3.65
N ARG A 689 20.23 -5.57 4.12
CA ARG A 689 19.46 -4.55 4.84
C ARG A 689 18.83 -3.54 3.93
N PHE A 690 19.52 -3.18 2.85
CA PHE A 690 19.12 -2.12 1.94
C PHE A 690 19.13 -2.60 0.50
N MET A 691 18.33 -1.93 -0.31
CA MET A 691 18.38 -1.97 -1.75
C MET A 691 18.57 -0.56 -2.27
N ARG A 692 19.54 -0.37 -3.15
CA ARG A 692 19.72 0.86 -3.90
C ARG A 692 19.51 0.57 -5.39
N MET A 693 18.89 1.50 -6.11
CA MET A 693 18.96 1.56 -7.55
C MET A 693 19.48 2.91 -7.99
N TYR A 694 20.35 2.92 -9.00
CA TYR A 694 20.92 4.14 -9.53
C TYR A 694 21.12 4.05 -11.03
N LEU A 695 21.22 5.22 -11.65
CA LEU A 695 21.30 5.43 -13.09
C LEU A 695 22.62 6.10 -13.44
N THR A 696 23.26 5.64 -14.52
CA THR A 696 24.51 6.19 -15.05
C THR A 696 24.54 6.08 -16.57
N GLU A 697 25.44 6.82 -17.21
CA GLU A 697 25.71 6.76 -18.65
C GLU A 697 24.54 7.18 -19.56
N PHE A 698 23.46 7.74 -18.99
CA PHE A 698 22.41 8.36 -19.80
C PHE A 698 22.82 9.77 -20.20
N THR A 699 22.65 10.08 -21.48
CA THR A 699 22.99 11.40 -22.02
C THR A 699 21.78 12.30 -22.26
N GLN A 700 20.58 11.75 -22.09
CA GLN A 700 19.31 12.43 -22.31
C GLN A 700 18.33 12.11 -21.18
N ASN A 701 17.34 13.00 -20.99
CA ASN A 701 16.28 12.79 -20.03
C ASN A 701 15.56 11.46 -20.30
N THR A 702 15.42 10.65 -19.28
CA THR A 702 14.84 9.32 -19.44
C THR A 702 13.86 9.02 -18.33
N ILE A 703 12.68 8.55 -18.70
CA ILE A 703 11.61 8.23 -17.76
C ILE A 703 11.42 6.72 -17.69
N PHE A 704 11.62 6.17 -16.51
CA PHE A 704 11.38 4.75 -16.21
C PHE A 704 10.03 4.60 -15.54
N ARG A 705 9.20 3.70 -16.05
CA ARG A 705 7.91 3.36 -15.43
C ARG A 705 7.89 1.88 -15.06
N PHE A 706 7.98 1.59 -13.79
CA PHE A 706 7.90 0.23 -13.26
C PHE A 706 6.43 -0.13 -12.99
N GLY A 707 5.90 -1.07 -13.75
CA GLY A 707 4.55 -1.61 -13.51
C GLY A 707 4.51 -2.61 -12.34
N THR A 708 5.61 -3.35 -12.15
CA THR A 708 5.94 -4.11 -10.93
C THR A 708 7.42 -3.94 -10.64
N LEU A 709 7.80 -4.02 -9.38
CA LEU A 709 9.18 -4.11 -8.92
C LEU A 709 9.19 -4.96 -7.64
N GLU A 710 9.76 -6.14 -7.69
CA GLU A 710 9.51 -7.17 -6.69
C GLU A 710 10.76 -8.01 -6.42
N LEU A 711 10.95 -8.40 -5.17
CA LEU A 711 11.81 -9.52 -4.83
C LEU A 711 10.95 -10.78 -4.75
N VAL A 712 11.25 -11.71 -5.63
CA VAL A 712 10.49 -12.96 -5.76
C VAL A 712 11.13 -14.03 -4.90
N ARG A 713 10.34 -14.60 -4.02
CA ARG A 713 10.74 -15.69 -3.15
C ARG A 713 9.92 -16.94 -3.41
N SER A 714 10.54 -18.10 -3.23
CA SER A 714 9.84 -19.37 -3.27
C SER A 714 9.53 -19.85 -1.84
N ASP A 715 8.37 -20.43 -1.62
CA ASP A 715 8.03 -21.09 -0.35
C ASP A 715 8.80 -22.40 -0.15
N TRP A 716 9.53 -22.86 -1.19
CA TRP A 716 10.27 -24.12 -1.21
C TRP A 716 11.72 -23.91 -1.61
N ARG A 717 12.62 -24.47 -0.83
CA ARG A 717 14.05 -24.47 -1.13
C ARG A 717 14.34 -25.43 -2.29
N LYS A 718 14.88 -24.92 -3.39
CA LYS A 718 15.40 -25.75 -4.47
C LYS A 718 16.78 -26.24 -4.05
N TYR A 719 16.89 -27.53 -3.71
CA TYR A 719 18.20 -28.15 -3.50
C TYR A 719 18.84 -28.42 -4.86
N GLN A 720 19.91 -27.73 -5.17
CA GLN A 720 20.83 -28.17 -6.21
C GLN A 720 21.80 -29.17 -5.57
N LEU A 721 21.72 -30.40 -6.04
CA LEU A 721 22.77 -31.37 -5.73
C LEU A 721 24.03 -30.94 -6.46
N SER A 722 25.04 -30.50 -5.72
CA SER A 722 26.39 -30.14 -6.24
C SER A 722 27.12 -31.39 -6.73
#